data_2298da8b9edbe7180346a96c53d8913b
#
_entry.id   2298da8b9edbe7180346a96c53d8913b
#
_cell.length_a   1.000
_cell.length_b   1.000
_cell.length_c   1.000
_cell.angle_alpha   90.00
_cell.angle_beta   90.00
_cell.angle_gamma   90.00
#
_symmetry.space_group_name_H-M   'P 1'
#
loop_
_entity.id
_entity.type
_entity.pdbx_description
1 polymer ?
#
loop_
_entity_poly.entity_id
_entity_poly.type
_entity_poly.pdbx_seq_one_letter_code
_entity_poly.pdbx_strand_id
1 'polypeptide(L)'
;AGHEAVKEAVVQAREDVPGDKRLVAYFTESRTVDIEALRSHLQGQLPDYMVPVAYVRLDALPLTPNGKLDRKALPAPDLDAVITRGYEAPQGDVETTLAQLWQALLGVEQVGRHDHFFELGGHSLLAVSLIGRMRQLGWSADIRVLFGQPTLKALAAAVGSGRDVEVPDNGILLGSTRITPSMLPLVALDQDAIDRIVATVPGGARNVQDIYPLAPLQEGILYHHIAAAAGDPYVLQATFSIADRERLDAFAHALQAVIDRHDILRTSVVWEGLDEPVQVVWRKAQLAVEEVMLAAATGDIAGQLRERFDALHYRLDMQQAPLMRIAFAHDPANQRWVALLLFHHMALDHTALERVRHEMQLHLLGQADRLGEAAPFRNYVAQARLGSSREEHEAFFRQMLGDIEEPTLPFGVQDVRGNGSDIEEAGLHLGADLSRRLRAQARALGVSAASLHHLAWARVLSQVSGKPDVVFGTVLMGRMQGGDGAEHALGMFINTLPLRVDVAEQDVRGSIKAAHARLTGLLGHEHASLALAQRCSGVVAPMPLFSALLNYRHSNAGMDSSDALAAWNGIEILSNEERTNYPLTLSVDDLGEGFSLTALAVPQIGAQRICAYMNVVLENLVSALEQAPQTPLSRVSILPASERRQLLLEFNATTRRYPQDRTVHGLFEALAQANPQASAAVHDCNSLTYAELNARANRLARHLAGQGVQPGDRVAILLERSLELLVSQLAVLKCAAVFVPLDIHAPLERQQFMIEDSGAKVLLTLSSASVAEGTARLDLDRLELADISANLDLPQSAEAVAYIMYTSGSTGTPKGVLVPHRAINRLVINNGYADFNARDRVAFASN
;
A
#
# COMPACT_ATOMS: atom_id res chain seq x y z
N ALA A 1 44.75 -18.09 3.38
CA ALA A 1 46.21 -18.30 3.55
C ALA A 1 46.79 -17.61 4.80
N GLY A 2 46.11 -16.70 5.46
CA GLY A 2 46.60 -16.03 6.67
C GLY A 2 46.52 -16.87 7.97
N HIS A 3 45.86 -18.01 7.92
CA HIS A 3 45.74 -18.91 9.09
C HIS A 3 46.93 -19.89 9.15
N GLU A 4 47.54 -20.04 10.30
CA GLU A 4 48.82 -20.83 10.49
C GLU A 4 48.70 -22.32 10.11
N ALA A 5 47.51 -22.88 10.13
CA ALA A 5 47.25 -24.28 9.75
C ALA A 5 46.99 -24.45 8.24
N VAL A 6 46.88 -23.37 7.45
CA VAL A 6 46.66 -23.42 6.01
C VAL A 6 47.95 -23.18 5.27
N LYS A 7 48.35 -24.15 4.44
CA LYS A 7 49.57 -24.07 3.63
C LYS A 7 49.34 -23.27 2.33
N GLU A 8 48.29 -23.61 1.60
CA GLU A 8 47.89 -22.95 0.38
C GLU A 8 46.37 -22.85 0.33
N ALA A 9 45.83 -21.77 -0.24
CA ALA A 9 44.43 -21.61 -0.40
C ALA A 9 44.10 -20.87 -1.70
N VAL A 10 42.97 -21.26 -2.33
CA VAL A 10 42.38 -20.56 -3.46
C VAL A 10 40.87 -20.46 -3.24
N VAL A 11 40.30 -19.30 -3.53
CA VAL A 11 38.86 -19.10 -3.49
C VAL A 11 38.38 -18.90 -4.92
N GLN A 12 37.29 -19.60 -5.27
CA GLN A 12 36.68 -19.51 -6.58
C GLN A 12 35.16 -19.31 -6.43
N ALA A 13 34.62 -18.40 -7.24
CA ALA A 13 33.17 -18.33 -7.42
C ALA A 13 32.75 -19.46 -8.36
N ARG A 14 31.96 -20.39 -7.88
CA ARG A 14 31.42 -21.54 -8.64
C ARG A 14 29.92 -21.40 -8.84
N GLU A 15 29.45 -21.97 -9.90
CA GLU A 15 28.03 -22.08 -10.26
C GLU A 15 27.77 -23.55 -10.66
N ASP A 16 27.67 -24.41 -9.65
CA ASP A 16 27.47 -25.84 -9.83
C ASP A 16 25.98 -26.18 -10.09
N VAL A 17 25.09 -25.27 -9.68
CA VAL A 17 23.66 -25.25 -10.02
C VAL A 17 23.37 -23.95 -10.77
N PRO A 18 22.68 -23.98 -11.90
CA PRO A 18 22.37 -22.77 -12.65
C PRO A 18 21.72 -21.67 -11.79
N GLY A 19 22.32 -20.49 -11.72
CA GLY A 19 21.86 -19.34 -10.92
C GLY A 19 22.41 -19.26 -9.49
N ASP A 20 23.11 -20.28 -8.96
CA ASP A 20 23.65 -20.31 -7.61
C ASP A 20 25.18 -20.14 -7.62
N LYS A 21 25.66 -18.90 -7.66
CA LYS A 21 27.09 -18.55 -7.56
C LYS A 21 27.52 -18.50 -6.10
N ARG A 22 28.43 -19.41 -5.73
CA ARG A 22 28.97 -19.51 -4.35
C ARG A 22 30.49 -19.31 -4.35
N LEU A 23 30.99 -18.71 -3.28
CA LEU A 23 32.42 -18.70 -3.02
C LEU A 23 32.79 -20.03 -2.36
N VAL A 24 33.71 -20.78 -2.98
CA VAL A 24 34.25 -22.04 -2.47
C VAL A 24 35.73 -21.85 -2.20
N ALA A 25 36.14 -22.13 -0.98
CA ALA A 25 37.59 -22.14 -0.61
C ALA A 25 38.15 -23.56 -0.77
N TYR A 26 39.22 -23.67 -1.54
CA TYR A 26 40.00 -24.88 -1.65
C TYR A 26 41.33 -24.63 -0.90
N PHE A 27 41.72 -25.54 -0.03
CA PHE A 27 42.93 -25.34 0.77
C PHE A 27 43.67 -26.64 1.01
N THR A 28 44.99 -26.52 1.18
CA THR A 28 45.84 -27.56 1.69
C THR A 28 46.29 -27.19 3.12
N GLU A 29 46.39 -28.17 4.00
CA GLU A 29 46.74 -27.91 5.39
C GLU A 29 48.19 -28.30 5.72
N SER A 30 48.78 -27.56 6.63
CA SER A 30 50.08 -27.91 7.25
C SER A 30 49.89 -28.74 8.53
N ARG A 31 48.79 -28.60 9.18
CA ARG A 31 48.25 -29.39 10.30
C ARG A 31 46.75 -29.42 10.24
N THR A 32 46.11 -30.45 10.79
CA THR A 32 44.66 -30.61 10.80
C THR A 32 44.01 -29.38 11.42
N VAL A 33 43.07 -28.76 10.68
CA VAL A 33 42.33 -27.58 11.12
C VAL A 33 40.83 -27.82 11.01
N ASP A 34 40.12 -27.36 12.02
CA ASP A 34 38.66 -27.31 11.99
C ASP A 34 38.17 -26.21 11.01
N ILE A 35 37.22 -26.55 10.18
CA ILE A 35 36.67 -25.65 9.17
C ILE A 35 35.96 -24.45 9.84
N GLU A 36 35.32 -24.65 11.00
CA GLU A 36 34.69 -23.56 11.76
C GLU A 36 35.70 -22.56 12.29
N ALA A 37 36.91 -23.04 12.70
CA ALA A 37 37.99 -22.16 13.09
C ALA A 37 38.49 -21.30 11.93
N LEU A 38 38.58 -21.88 10.70
CA LEU A 38 38.95 -21.12 9.50
C LEU A 38 37.85 -20.06 9.15
N ARG A 39 36.60 -20.42 9.29
CA ARG A 39 35.49 -19.51 9.04
C ARG A 39 35.48 -18.36 10.03
N SER A 40 35.57 -18.64 11.33
CA SER A 40 35.64 -17.63 12.38
C SER A 40 36.83 -16.70 12.18
N HIS A 41 37.99 -17.22 11.75
CA HIS A 41 39.16 -16.42 11.41
C HIS A 41 38.89 -15.47 10.23
N LEU A 42 38.15 -15.94 9.19
CA LEU A 42 37.79 -15.11 8.04
C LEU A 42 36.72 -14.09 8.38
N GLN A 43 35.74 -14.45 9.20
CA GLN A 43 34.65 -13.53 9.65
C GLN A 43 35.20 -12.37 10.49
N GLY A 44 36.31 -12.60 11.21
CA GLY A 44 37.02 -11.53 11.93
C GLY A 44 37.80 -10.56 11.02
N GLN A 45 38.01 -10.88 9.75
CA GLN A 45 38.83 -10.10 8.82
C GLN A 45 38.11 -9.66 7.52
N LEU A 46 37.03 -10.34 7.15
CA LEU A 46 36.29 -10.11 5.89
C LEU A 46 34.79 -9.84 6.14
N PRO A 47 34.17 -9.02 5.34
CA PRO A 47 32.72 -8.92 5.33
C PRO A 47 32.08 -10.29 5.01
N ASP A 48 30.93 -10.59 5.58
CA ASP A 48 30.25 -11.89 5.47
C ASP A 48 30.07 -12.39 4.03
N TYR A 49 29.83 -11.48 3.07
CA TYR A 49 29.68 -11.82 1.64
C TYR A 49 30.98 -12.25 0.95
N MET A 50 32.14 -12.03 1.58
CA MET A 50 33.46 -12.50 1.11
C MET A 50 33.91 -13.78 1.81
N VAL A 51 33.20 -14.23 2.83
CA VAL A 51 33.51 -15.47 3.52
C VAL A 51 32.98 -16.64 2.68
N PRO A 52 33.83 -17.60 2.26
CA PRO A 52 33.40 -18.75 1.50
C PRO A 52 32.32 -19.56 2.24
N VAL A 53 31.31 -20.04 1.49
CA VAL A 53 30.22 -20.86 2.04
C VAL A 53 30.53 -22.34 2.05
N ALA A 54 31.56 -22.76 1.32
CA ALA A 54 32.06 -24.13 1.32
C ALA A 54 33.59 -24.14 1.38
N TYR A 55 34.14 -25.14 2.07
CA TYR A 55 35.55 -25.32 2.30
C TYR A 55 35.95 -26.74 1.89
N VAL A 56 36.73 -26.87 0.84
CA VAL A 56 37.16 -28.17 0.29
C VAL A 56 38.65 -28.37 0.64
N ARG A 57 38.93 -29.40 1.41
CA ARG A 57 40.28 -29.83 1.74
C ARG A 57 40.85 -30.65 0.60
N LEU A 58 42.08 -30.33 0.19
CA LEU A 58 42.80 -31.05 -0.84
C LEU A 58 44.20 -31.45 -0.34
N ASP A 59 44.67 -32.57 -0.78
CA ASP A 59 46.06 -32.99 -0.50
C ASP A 59 47.08 -32.12 -1.22
N ALA A 60 46.73 -31.67 -2.43
CA ALA A 60 47.48 -30.70 -3.24
C ALA A 60 46.59 -29.95 -4.18
N LEU A 61 46.87 -28.67 -4.45
CA LEU A 61 46.14 -27.89 -5.48
C LEU A 61 46.50 -28.44 -6.88
N PRO A 62 45.50 -28.69 -7.75
CA PRO A 62 45.77 -29.19 -9.11
C PRO A 62 46.50 -28.13 -9.96
N LEU A 63 47.55 -28.54 -10.65
CA LEU A 63 48.37 -27.66 -11.50
C LEU A 63 48.27 -28.10 -12.94
N THR A 64 48.27 -27.14 -13.85
CA THR A 64 48.41 -27.36 -15.28
C THR A 64 49.85 -27.86 -15.63
N PRO A 65 50.09 -28.44 -16.82
CA PRO A 65 51.42 -28.85 -17.26
C PRO A 65 52.48 -27.74 -17.15
N ASN A 66 52.06 -26.49 -17.17
CA ASN A 66 52.94 -25.32 -17.05
C ASN A 66 53.12 -24.80 -15.61
N GLY A 67 52.71 -25.57 -14.59
CA GLY A 67 52.88 -25.25 -13.17
C GLY A 67 51.92 -24.16 -12.62
N LYS A 68 50.89 -23.76 -13.39
CA LYS A 68 49.86 -22.83 -12.93
C LYS A 68 48.64 -23.59 -12.36
N LEU A 69 47.95 -22.98 -11.43
CA LEU A 69 46.70 -23.54 -10.85
C LEU A 69 45.69 -23.90 -11.97
N ASP A 70 45.26 -25.16 -12.01
CA ASP A 70 44.19 -25.62 -12.88
C ASP A 70 42.85 -25.47 -12.15
N ARG A 71 42.20 -24.33 -12.40
CA ARG A 71 40.86 -23.99 -11.82
C ARG A 71 39.76 -24.92 -12.30
N LYS A 72 39.89 -25.55 -13.46
CA LYS A 72 38.87 -26.46 -14.01
C LYS A 72 38.94 -27.85 -13.37
N ALA A 73 40.08 -28.23 -12.88
CA ALA A 73 40.32 -29.51 -12.20
C ALA A 73 39.96 -29.49 -10.71
N LEU A 74 39.54 -28.34 -10.16
CA LEU A 74 39.02 -28.24 -8.79
C LEU A 74 37.70 -28.99 -8.65
N PRO A 75 37.56 -29.95 -7.70
CA PRO A 75 36.33 -30.71 -7.55
C PRO A 75 35.14 -29.83 -7.15
N ALA A 76 33.90 -30.27 -7.47
CA ALA A 76 32.69 -29.68 -6.87
C ALA A 76 32.73 -29.96 -5.34
N PRO A 77 32.27 -29.00 -4.52
CA PRO A 77 32.14 -29.25 -3.09
C PRO A 77 31.09 -30.35 -2.88
N ASP A 78 31.41 -31.37 -2.10
CA ASP A 78 30.44 -32.37 -1.65
C ASP A 78 29.43 -31.72 -0.70
N LEU A 79 28.25 -32.34 -0.53
CA LEU A 79 27.20 -31.86 0.37
C LEU A 79 27.69 -31.65 1.81
N ASP A 80 28.67 -32.44 2.25
CA ASP A 80 29.34 -32.30 3.56
C ASP A 80 30.33 -31.13 3.64
N ALA A 81 30.74 -30.54 2.51
CA ALA A 81 31.62 -29.37 2.47
C ALA A 81 30.89 -28.03 2.50
N VAL A 82 29.55 -28.07 2.32
CA VAL A 82 28.67 -26.91 2.51
C VAL A 82 28.32 -26.83 3.98
N ILE A 83 28.85 -25.85 4.69
CA ILE A 83 28.54 -25.67 6.11
C ILE A 83 27.13 -25.14 6.21
N THR A 84 26.13 -26.02 6.45
CA THR A 84 25.06 -25.77 7.39
C THR A 84 25.68 -25.40 8.74
N ARG A 85 25.10 -24.45 9.50
CA ARG A 85 25.48 -24.20 10.92
C ARG A 85 25.77 -25.55 11.54
N GLY A 86 26.96 -25.74 12.13
CA GLY A 86 27.46 -27.08 12.51
C GLY A 86 26.35 -27.92 13.12
N TYR A 87 25.99 -29.02 12.46
CA TYR A 87 24.91 -29.89 12.93
C TYR A 87 25.15 -30.27 14.36
N GLU A 88 24.34 -29.80 15.27
CA GLU A 88 24.28 -30.28 16.65
C GLU A 88 22.97 -31.05 16.81
N ALA A 89 23.10 -32.31 17.19
CA ALA A 89 21.93 -33.17 17.33
C ALA A 89 20.95 -32.61 18.39
N PRO A 90 19.64 -32.79 18.20
CA PRO A 90 18.62 -32.47 19.19
C PRO A 90 18.95 -33.12 20.54
N GLN A 91 18.77 -32.41 21.64
CA GLN A 91 19.06 -32.85 23.00
C GLN A 91 17.75 -33.07 23.79
N GLY A 92 17.62 -34.26 24.38
CA GLY A 92 16.44 -34.65 25.14
C GLY A 92 15.22 -34.97 24.27
N ASP A 93 14.15 -35.43 24.92
CA ASP A 93 12.96 -35.94 24.22
C ASP A 93 12.19 -34.84 23.48
N VAL A 94 12.12 -33.62 24.02
CA VAL A 94 11.39 -32.50 23.43
C VAL A 94 12.02 -32.03 22.11
N GLU A 95 13.35 -31.76 22.12
CA GLU A 95 14.04 -31.33 20.89
C GLU A 95 14.02 -32.46 19.84
N THR A 96 14.16 -33.72 20.26
CA THR A 96 14.13 -34.89 19.35
C THR A 96 12.79 -35.01 18.66
N THR A 97 11.68 -34.93 19.41
CA THR A 97 10.33 -35.02 18.86
C THR A 97 10.02 -33.83 17.96
N LEU A 98 10.39 -32.60 18.37
CA LEU A 98 10.21 -31.40 17.53
C LEU A 98 11.02 -31.51 16.23
N ALA A 99 12.26 -32.05 16.26
CA ALA A 99 13.04 -32.27 15.05
C ALA A 99 12.35 -33.23 14.09
N GLN A 100 11.76 -34.32 14.59
CA GLN A 100 10.97 -35.26 13.79
C GLN A 100 9.72 -34.59 13.17
N LEU A 101 9.03 -33.72 13.93
CA LEU A 101 7.91 -32.95 13.41
C LEU A 101 8.34 -31.97 12.29
N TRP A 102 9.49 -31.29 12.48
CA TRP A 102 10.02 -30.40 11.45
C TRP A 102 10.44 -31.16 10.21
N GLN A 103 11.14 -32.31 10.36
CA GLN A 103 11.51 -33.17 9.23
C GLN A 103 10.29 -33.57 8.41
N ALA A 104 9.23 -34.03 9.09
CA ALA A 104 8.01 -34.47 8.43
C ALA A 104 7.23 -33.31 7.75
N LEU A 105 7.25 -32.12 8.34
CA LEU A 105 6.54 -30.95 7.81
C LEU A 105 7.32 -30.24 6.69
N LEU A 106 8.64 -30.14 6.81
CA LEU A 106 9.51 -29.41 5.90
C LEU A 106 10.09 -30.30 4.78
N GLY A 107 9.91 -31.63 4.87
CA GLY A 107 10.44 -32.57 3.89
C GLY A 107 11.98 -32.65 3.87
N VAL A 108 12.62 -32.39 5.00
CA VAL A 108 14.08 -32.41 5.14
C VAL A 108 14.54 -33.68 5.86
N GLU A 109 15.70 -34.21 5.48
CA GLU A 109 16.22 -35.47 6.07
C GLU A 109 16.69 -35.29 7.52
N GLN A 110 17.20 -34.12 7.87
CA GLN A 110 17.80 -33.89 9.18
C GLN A 110 17.57 -32.46 9.66
N VAL A 111 17.32 -32.31 10.98
CA VAL A 111 17.13 -31.01 11.64
C VAL A 111 18.01 -30.96 12.89
N GLY A 112 18.89 -29.96 12.97
CA GLY A 112 19.74 -29.67 14.11
C GLY A 112 19.08 -28.73 15.13
N ARG A 113 19.57 -28.73 16.38
CA ARG A 113 18.98 -27.91 17.45
C ARG A 113 19.11 -26.39 17.24
N HIS A 114 20.01 -25.94 16.40
CA HIS A 114 20.22 -24.52 16.06
C HIS A 114 19.63 -24.15 14.69
N ASP A 115 19.02 -25.11 14.00
CA ASP A 115 18.38 -24.86 12.72
C ASP A 115 17.17 -23.94 12.89
N HIS A 116 16.96 -23.13 11.85
CA HIS A 116 15.96 -22.08 11.84
C HIS A 116 14.78 -22.53 10.96
N PHE A 117 13.58 -22.55 11.53
CA PHE A 117 12.37 -23.06 10.88
C PHE A 117 12.13 -22.46 9.48
N PHE A 118 12.24 -21.13 9.37
CA PHE A 118 12.00 -20.43 8.09
C PHE A 118 13.18 -20.57 7.10
N GLU A 119 14.42 -20.80 7.61
CA GLU A 119 15.57 -21.08 6.75
C GLU A 119 15.46 -22.45 6.09
N LEU A 120 14.86 -23.43 6.77
CA LEU A 120 14.60 -24.77 6.26
C LEU A 120 13.37 -24.84 5.33
N GLY A 121 12.74 -23.73 5.03
CA GLY A 121 11.57 -23.66 4.13
C GLY A 121 10.22 -23.58 4.84
N GLY A 122 10.21 -23.42 6.17
CA GLY A 122 8.98 -23.18 6.92
C GLY A 122 8.32 -21.85 6.53
N HIS A 123 7.00 -21.82 6.56
CA HIS A 123 6.17 -20.64 6.34
C HIS A 123 4.98 -20.64 7.31
N SER A 124 4.18 -19.58 7.30
CA SER A 124 3.11 -19.38 8.30
C SER A 124 2.11 -20.55 8.34
N LEU A 125 1.73 -21.13 7.21
CA LEU A 125 0.80 -22.26 7.18
C LEU A 125 1.42 -23.51 7.79
N LEU A 126 2.71 -23.79 7.50
CA LEU A 126 3.42 -24.91 8.13
C LEU A 126 3.65 -24.67 9.63
N ALA A 127 3.77 -23.42 10.05
CA ALA A 127 3.82 -23.05 11.47
C ALA A 127 2.50 -23.38 12.18
N VAL A 128 1.33 -23.12 11.55
CA VAL A 128 0.01 -23.56 12.07
C VAL A 128 -0.04 -25.08 12.23
N SER A 129 0.37 -25.82 11.19
CA SER A 129 0.40 -27.29 11.24
C SER A 129 1.38 -27.81 12.30
N LEU A 130 2.53 -27.14 12.50
CA LEU A 130 3.47 -27.50 13.57
C LEU A 130 2.83 -27.33 14.96
N ILE A 131 2.22 -26.16 15.22
CA ILE A 131 1.55 -25.89 16.48
C ILE A 131 0.38 -26.86 16.72
N GLY A 132 -0.40 -27.20 15.66
CA GLY A 132 -1.46 -28.22 15.74
C GLY A 132 -0.93 -29.59 16.18
N ARG A 133 0.17 -30.06 15.54
CA ARG A 133 0.81 -31.33 15.92
C ARG A 133 1.44 -31.30 17.31
N MET A 134 2.00 -30.16 17.75
CA MET A 134 2.48 -30.00 19.13
C MET A 134 1.33 -30.17 20.14
N ARG A 135 0.17 -29.53 19.89
CA ARG A 135 -1.03 -29.66 20.77
C ARG A 135 -1.53 -31.12 20.85
N GLN A 136 -1.52 -31.86 19.73
CA GLN A 136 -1.88 -33.27 19.74
C GLN A 136 -0.98 -34.11 20.66
N LEU A 137 0.25 -33.64 20.93
CA LEU A 137 1.17 -34.25 21.90
C LEU A 137 1.00 -33.66 23.32
N GLY A 138 0.00 -32.79 23.55
CA GLY A 138 -0.22 -32.08 24.80
C GLY A 138 0.81 -30.98 25.06
N TRP A 139 1.44 -30.46 24.03
CA TRP A 139 2.45 -29.40 24.14
C TRP A 139 1.89 -28.05 23.69
N SER A 140 1.94 -27.07 24.58
CA SER A 140 1.62 -25.68 24.26
C SER A 140 2.90 -24.85 24.21
N ALA A 141 3.00 -23.95 23.24
CA ALA A 141 4.11 -22.98 23.14
C ALA A 141 3.58 -21.63 22.67
N ASP A 142 4.22 -20.55 23.15
CA ASP A 142 3.92 -19.21 22.65
C ASP A 142 4.38 -19.09 21.20
N ILE A 143 3.43 -18.84 20.30
CA ILE A 143 3.68 -18.72 18.86
C ILE A 143 4.72 -17.63 18.53
N ARG A 144 4.82 -16.59 19.37
CA ARG A 144 5.80 -15.52 19.20
C ARG A 144 7.25 -16.02 19.26
N VAL A 145 7.51 -17.13 19.96
CA VAL A 145 8.85 -17.73 20.00
C VAL A 145 9.22 -18.31 18.63
N LEU A 146 8.28 -18.97 17.95
CA LEU A 146 8.55 -19.52 16.61
C LEU A 146 8.86 -18.43 15.57
N PHE A 147 8.28 -17.24 15.71
CA PHE A 147 8.56 -16.14 14.80
C PHE A 147 9.73 -15.25 15.26
N GLY A 148 9.89 -15.03 16.57
CA GLY A 148 10.92 -14.17 17.13
C GLY A 148 12.28 -14.85 17.35
N GLN A 149 12.28 -16.15 17.66
CA GLN A 149 13.47 -16.99 17.87
C GLN A 149 13.28 -18.35 17.23
N PRO A 150 13.19 -18.45 15.91
CA PRO A 150 12.70 -19.61 15.16
C PRO A 150 13.70 -20.77 15.08
N THR A 151 14.42 -21.06 16.17
CA THR A 151 15.31 -22.20 16.28
C THR A 151 14.64 -23.36 17.02
N LEU A 152 15.02 -24.60 16.66
CA LEU A 152 14.50 -25.80 17.32
C LEU A 152 14.68 -25.73 18.84
N LYS A 153 15.87 -25.33 19.29
CA LYS A 153 16.23 -25.18 20.72
C LYS A 153 15.33 -24.16 21.41
N ALA A 154 15.10 -22.99 20.80
CA ALA A 154 14.29 -21.94 21.41
C ALA A 154 12.81 -22.39 21.51
N LEU A 155 12.29 -23.05 20.47
CA LEU A 155 10.93 -23.58 20.49
C LEU A 155 10.79 -24.69 21.55
N ALA A 156 11.76 -25.59 21.66
CA ALA A 156 11.76 -26.65 22.67
C ALA A 156 11.78 -26.07 24.10
N ALA A 157 12.55 -25.01 24.34
CA ALA A 157 12.59 -24.32 25.63
C ALA A 157 11.27 -23.60 25.97
N ALA A 158 10.46 -23.29 24.97
CA ALA A 158 9.18 -22.62 25.12
C ALA A 158 8.00 -23.58 25.26
N VAL A 159 8.22 -24.89 25.16
CA VAL A 159 7.15 -25.88 25.39
C VAL A 159 6.67 -25.77 26.84
N GLY A 160 5.34 -25.62 27.01
CA GLY A 160 4.69 -25.35 28.29
C GLY A 160 4.49 -23.86 28.64
N SER A 161 4.99 -22.94 27.77
CA SER A 161 4.78 -21.49 27.99
C SER A 161 3.51 -20.94 27.32
N GLY A 162 2.84 -21.74 26.49
CA GLY A 162 1.60 -21.36 25.81
C GLY A 162 0.41 -21.32 26.79
N ARG A 163 -0.60 -20.51 26.46
CA ARG A 163 -1.89 -20.54 27.14
C ARG A 163 -2.74 -21.63 26.50
N ASP A 164 -3.18 -22.60 27.30
CA ASP A 164 -4.23 -23.54 26.90
C ASP A 164 -5.58 -22.94 27.29
N VAL A 165 -6.43 -22.76 26.29
CA VAL A 165 -7.82 -22.36 26.49
C VAL A 165 -8.67 -23.63 26.44
N GLU A 166 -9.24 -24.00 27.57
CA GLU A 166 -10.22 -25.07 27.62
C GLU A 166 -11.51 -24.63 26.95
N VAL A 167 -11.85 -25.26 25.83
CA VAL A 167 -13.08 -24.96 25.10
C VAL A 167 -14.25 -25.66 25.82
N PRO A 168 -15.22 -24.90 26.31
CA PRO A 168 -16.37 -25.54 27.01
C PRO A 168 -17.14 -26.45 26.05
N ASP A 169 -17.64 -27.56 26.57
CA ASP A 169 -18.47 -28.47 25.79
C ASP A 169 -19.76 -27.82 25.30
N ASN A 170 -20.25 -28.25 24.15
CA ASN A 170 -21.57 -27.84 23.65
C ASN A 170 -22.66 -28.55 24.47
N GLY A 171 -23.49 -27.77 25.18
CA GLY A 171 -24.56 -28.29 26.02
C GLY A 171 -25.83 -28.73 25.25
N ILE A 172 -25.95 -28.44 23.95
CA ILE A 172 -27.14 -28.76 23.14
C ILE A 172 -27.02 -30.15 22.55
N LEU A 173 -27.60 -31.12 23.23
CA LEU A 173 -27.58 -32.53 22.80
C LEU A 173 -28.49 -32.78 21.58
N LEU A 174 -28.17 -33.83 20.83
CA LEU A 174 -29.02 -34.29 19.75
C LEU A 174 -30.42 -34.65 20.26
N GLY A 175 -31.47 -34.11 19.64
CA GLY A 175 -32.85 -34.32 20.05
C GLY A 175 -33.38 -33.38 21.13
N SER A 176 -32.60 -32.40 21.58
CA SER A 176 -33.05 -31.35 22.50
C SER A 176 -34.33 -30.67 21.96
N THR A 177 -35.39 -30.58 22.78
CA THR A 177 -36.64 -29.94 22.42
C THR A 177 -36.76 -28.54 23.01
N ARG A 178 -35.85 -28.16 23.91
CA ARG A 178 -35.71 -26.85 24.51
C ARG A 178 -34.25 -26.55 24.77
N ILE A 179 -33.85 -25.33 24.53
CA ILE A 179 -32.51 -24.80 24.79
C ILE A 179 -32.60 -23.84 25.99
N THR A 180 -31.67 -23.95 26.91
CA THR A 180 -31.60 -23.12 28.12
C THR A 180 -30.29 -22.35 28.22
N PRO A 181 -30.22 -21.24 28.97
CA PRO A 181 -28.99 -20.47 29.15
C PRO A 181 -27.77 -21.30 29.57
N SER A 182 -28.01 -22.32 30.44
CA SER A 182 -26.93 -23.20 30.93
C SER A 182 -26.29 -24.10 29.85
N MET A 183 -26.94 -24.26 28.69
CA MET A 183 -26.42 -25.01 27.55
C MET A 183 -25.51 -24.16 26.66
N LEU A 184 -25.39 -22.85 26.89
CA LEU A 184 -24.71 -21.87 26.04
C LEU A 184 -23.53 -21.21 26.77
N PRO A 185 -22.43 -21.95 27.00
CA PRO A 185 -21.33 -21.45 27.85
C PRO A 185 -20.54 -20.28 27.24
N LEU A 186 -20.65 -20.02 25.93
CA LEU A 186 -19.91 -18.98 25.22
C LEU A 186 -20.66 -17.66 25.11
N VAL A 187 -21.97 -17.62 25.42
CA VAL A 187 -22.79 -16.42 25.32
C VAL A 187 -23.78 -16.33 26.46
N ALA A 188 -24.02 -15.12 26.97
CA ALA A 188 -25.01 -14.85 28.01
C ALA A 188 -26.33 -14.41 27.36
N LEU A 189 -27.30 -15.31 27.24
CA LEU A 189 -28.64 -15.05 26.74
C LEU A 189 -29.68 -15.41 27.79
N ASP A 190 -30.74 -14.60 27.93
CA ASP A 190 -31.89 -14.98 28.69
C ASP A 190 -32.80 -15.97 27.94
N GLN A 191 -33.77 -16.57 28.60
CA GLN A 191 -34.62 -17.60 27.99
C GLN A 191 -35.51 -17.02 26.89
N ASP A 192 -35.97 -15.77 27.02
CA ASP A 192 -36.84 -15.13 26.06
C ASP A 192 -36.08 -14.84 24.75
N ALA A 193 -34.81 -14.43 24.85
CA ALA A 193 -33.93 -14.27 23.69
C ALA A 193 -33.67 -15.61 22.98
N ILE A 194 -33.38 -16.66 23.74
CA ILE A 194 -33.18 -18.02 23.20
C ILE A 194 -34.45 -18.51 22.49
N ASP A 195 -35.60 -18.32 23.10
CA ASP A 195 -36.89 -18.76 22.51
C ASP A 195 -37.19 -17.98 21.21
N ARG A 196 -36.88 -16.67 21.15
CA ARG A 196 -36.98 -15.88 19.90
C ARG A 196 -36.02 -16.40 18.83
N ILE A 197 -34.76 -16.65 19.16
CA ILE A 197 -33.74 -17.19 18.23
C ILE A 197 -34.21 -18.56 17.69
N VAL A 198 -34.63 -19.45 18.56
CA VAL A 198 -35.08 -20.79 18.17
C VAL A 198 -36.30 -20.74 17.24
N ALA A 199 -37.18 -19.74 17.41
CA ALA A 199 -38.34 -19.56 16.57
C ALA A 199 -37.99 -19.17 15.11
N THR A 200 -36.81 -18.58 14.85
CA THR A 200 -36.35 -18.28 13.48
C THR A 200 -35.81 -19.49 12.74
N VAL A 201 -35.43 -20.55 13.46
CA VAL A 201 -34.79 -21.75 12.88
C VAL A 201 -35.84 -22.73 12.37
N PRO A 202 -35.83 -23.14 11.11
CA PRO A 202 -36.74 -24.18 10.61
C PRO A 202 -36.57 -25.50 11.39
N GLY A 203 -37.66 -26.01 11.98
CA GLY A 203 -37.64 -27.18 12.85
C GLY A 203 -37.37 -26.87 14.34
N GLY A 204 -37.20 -25.59 14.71
CA GLY A 204 -37.03 -25.10 16.08
C GLY A 204 -35.82 -25.70 16.79
N ALA A 205 -35.93 -25.89 18.10
CA ALA A 205 -34.81 -26.35 18.96
C ALA A 205 -34.17 -27.66 18.48
N ARG A 206 -34.92 -28.54 17.83
CA ARG A 206 -34.39 -29.82 17.30
C ARG A 206 -33.38 -29.62 16.18
N ASN A 207 -33.49 -28.52 15.43
CA ASN A 207 -32.58 -28.19 14.32
C ASN A 207 -31.42 -27.24 14.76
N VAL A 208 -31.45 -26.74 15.99
CA VAL A 208 -30.32 -25.96 16.51
C VAL A 208 -29.23 -26.90 17.02
N GLN A 209 -28.02 -26.72 16.52
CA GLN A 209 -26.83 -27.45 16.97
C GLN A 209 -26.06 -26.70 18.05
N ASP A 210 -25.87 -25.36 17.86
CA ASP A 210 -25.10 -24.50 18.76
C ASP A 210 -25.53 -23.04 18.59
N ILE A 211 -25.24 -22.23 19.64
CA ILE A 211 -25.41 -20.76 19.59
C ILE A 211 -24.20 -20.16 20.31
N TYR A 212 -23.47 -19.29 19.63
CA TYR A 212 -22.30 -18.61 20.17
C TYR A 212 -22.07 -17.25 19.50
N PRO A 213 -21.27 -16.32 20.08
CA PRO A 213 -21.07 -14.99 19.52
C PRO A 213 -20.29 -14.99 18.22
N LEU A 214 -20.21 -13.84 17.55
CA LEU A 214 -19.42 -13.66 16.36
C LEU A 214 -17.92 -13.62 16.68
N ALA A 215 -17.10 -13.99 15.68
CA ALA A 215 -15.67 -13.74 15.70
C ALA A 215 -15.37 -12.24 15.41
N PRO A 216 -14.21 -11.73 15.77
CA PRO A 216 -13.92 -10.28 15.71
C PRO A 216 -14.15 -9.63 14.34
N LEU A 217 -13.74 -10.26 13.23
CA LEU A 217 -13.98 -9.71 11.90
C LEU A 217 -15.45 -9.85 11.47
N GLN A 218 -16.13 -10.89 11.91
CA GLN A 218 -17.54 -11.09 11.62
C GLN A 218 -18.40 -9.97 12.19
N GLU A 219 -18.07 -9.41 13.35
CA GLU A 219 -18.75 -8.22 13.91
C GLU A 219 -18.62 -7.01 12.96
N GLY A 220 -17.44 -6.79 12.40
CA GLY A 220 -17.20 -5.71 11.43
C GLY A 220 -17.98 -5.91 10.13
N ILE A 221 -18.03 -7.14 9.61
CA ILE A 221 -18.81 -7.51 8.42
C ILE A 221 -20.31 -7.28 8.67
N LEU A 222 -20.82 -7.73 9.82
CA LEU A 222 -22.23 -7.51 10.19
C LEU A 222 -22.57 -6.01 10.30
N TYR A 223 -21.68 -5.21 10.90
CA TYR A 223 -21.86 -3.77 10.96
C TYR A 223 -22.05 -3.15 9.56
N HIS A 224 -21.19 -3.50 8.59
CA HIS A 224 -21.32 -3.01 7.22
C HIS A 224 -22.58 -3.51 6.55
N HIS A 225 -22.96 -4.78 6.76
CA HIS A 225 -24.22 -5.34 6.27
C HIS A 225 -25.43 -4.56 6.76
N ILE A 226 -25.50 -4.22 8.06
CA ILE A 226 -26.61 -3.48 8.65
C ILE A 226 -26.59 -2.01 8.20
N ALA A 227 -25.42 -1.38 8.08
CA ALA A 227 -25.26 0.02 7.72
C ALA A 227 -25.55 0.29 6.22
N ALA A 228 -25.45 -0.71 5.36
CA ALA A 228 -25.69 -0.57 3.93
C ALA A 228 -27.20 -0.45 3.64
N ALA A 229 -27.59 0.61 2.92
CA ALA A 229 -28.99 0.82 2.50
C ALA A 229 -29.42 -0.14 1.37
N ALA A 230 -28.48 -0.56 0.51
CA ALA A 230 -28.69 -1.50 -0.58
C ALA A 230 -27.40 -2.26 -0.85
N GLY A 231 -27.53 -3.52 -1.33
CA GLY A 231 -26.38 -4.36 -1.65
C GLY A 231 -25.60 -4.83 -0.42
N ASP A 232 -24.57 -5.62 -0.66
CA ASP A 232 -23.65 -6.11 0.37
C ASP A 232 -22.29 -6.42 -0.24
N PRO A 233 -21.23 -5.64 0.06
CA PRO A 233 -19.90 -5.84 -0.52
C PRO A 233 -19.23 -7.17 -0.09
N TYR A 234 -19.79 -7.84 0.90
CA TYR A 234 -19.29 -9.13 1.40
C TYR A 234 -20.00 -10.35 0.79
N VAL A 235 -20.92 -10.13 -0.15
CA VAL A 235 -21.45 -11.19 -1.02
C VAL A 235 -20.47 -11.39 -2.17
N LEU A 236 -19.81 -12.55 -2.19
CA LEU A 236 -18.85 -12.94 -3.21
C LEU A 236 -19.52 -13.81 -4.28
N GLN A 237 -18.98 -13.73 -5.50
CA GLN A 237 -19.50 -14.41 -6.66
C GLN A 237 -18.44 -15.22 -7.37
N ALA A 238 -18.76 -16.49 -7.68
CA ALA A 238 -17.96 -17.32 -8.56
C ALA A 238 -18.83 -17.86 -9.69
N THR A 239 -18.45 -17.62 -10.94
CA THR A 239 -19.19 -18.05 -12.13
C THR A 239 -18.50 -19.23 -12.77
N PHE A 240 -19.26 -20.29 -13.04
CA PHE A 240 -18.78 -21.53 -13.61
C PHE A 240 -19.45 -21.82 -14.96
N SER A 241 -18.67 -22.34 -15.89
CA SER A 241 -19.14 -23.03 -17.09
C SER A 241 -19.24 -24.52 -16.80
N ILE A 242 -20.38 -25.13 -16.99
CA ILE A 242 -20.63 -26.54 -16.71
C ILE A 242 -21.16 -27.23 -17.97
N ALA A 243 -20.54 -28.33 -18.36
CA ALA A 243 -20.76 -28.97 -19.64
C ALA A 243 -22.22 -29.46 -19.85
N ASP A 244 -22.82 -30.06 -18.81
CA ASP A 244 -24.14 -30.64 -18.87
C ASP A 244 -24.88 -30.54 -17.52
N ARG A 245 -26.16 -30.97 -17.52
CA ARG A 245 -27.00 -30.92 -16.34
C ARG A 245 -26.59 -31.94 -15.28
N GLU A 246 -26.10 -33.09 -15.65
CA GLU A 246 -25.65 -34.12 -14.71
C GLU A 246 -24.44 -33.64 -13.89
N ARG A 247 -23.49 -32.94 -14.55
CA ARG A 247 -22.35 -32.33 -13.90
C ARG A 247 -22.74 -31.15 -12.99
N LEU A 248 -23.78 -30.39 -13.37
CA LEU A 248 -24.32 -29.32 -12.50
C LEU A 248 -24.95 -29.92 -11.23
N ASP A 249 -25.72 -30.98 -11.36
CA ASP A 249 -26.34 -31.64 -10.24
C ASP A 249 -25.26 -32.32 -9.34
N ALA A 250 -24.21 -32.90 -9.92
CA ALA A 250 -23.06 -33.44 -9.18
C ALA A 250 -22.31 -32.36 -8.42
N PHE A 251 -22.08 -31.17 -9.04
CA PHE A 251 -21.47 -30.01 -8.40
C PHE A 251 -22.29 -29.52 -7.20
N ALA A 252 -23.61 -29.39 -7.37
CA ALA A 252 -24.50 -28.96 -6.28
C ALA A 252 -24.55 -29.99 -5.14
N HIS A 253 -24.57 -31.30 -5.44
CA HIS A 253 -24.52 -32.34 -4.43
C HIS A 253 -23.20 -32.39 -3.68
N ALA A 254 -22.05 -32.20 -4.36
CA ALA A 254 -20.75 -32.13 -3.72
C ALA A 254 -20.68 -30.95 -2.75
N LEU A 255 -21.17 -29.75 -3.14
CA LEU A 255 -21.24 -28.62 -2.26
C LEU A 255 -22.18 -28.83 -1.06
N GLN A 256 -23.37 -29.44 -1.29
CA GLN A 256 -24.27 -29.80 -0.18
C GLN A 256 -23.62 -30.77 0.82
N ALA A 257 -22.85 -31.74 0.35
CA ALA A 257 -22.14 -32.66 1.22
C ALA A 257 -21.09 -31.97 2.10
N VAL A 258 -20.39 -30.96 1.56
CA VAL A 258 -19.47 -30.11 2.34
C VAL A 258 -20.24 -29.25 3.35
N ILE A 259 -21.40 -28.68 2.97
CA ILE A 259 -22.29 -27.93 3.88
C ILE A 259 -22.75 -28.82 5.04
N ASP A 260 -23.18 -30.04 4.77
CA ASP A 260 -23.67 -30.98 5.79
C ASP A 260 -22.58 -31.37 6.79
N ARG A 261 -21.33 -31.36 6.34
CA ARG A 261 -20.16 -31.74 7.12
C ARG A 261 -19.70 -30.61 8.08
N HIS A 262 -19.73 -29.33 7.66
CA HIS A 262 -19.16 -28.22 8.40
C HIS A 262 -20.22 -27.34 9.05
N ASP A 263 -20.08 -27.09 10.34
CA ASP A 263 -21.01 -26.31 11.16
C ASP A 263 -21.16 -24.87 10.67
N ILE A 264 -20.05 -24.18 10.38
CA ILE A 264 -20.06 -22.78 9.92
C ILE A 264 -20.85 -22.58 8.62
N LEU A 265 -20.84 -23.57 7.72
CA LEU A 265 -21.62 -23.50 6.49
C LEU A 265 -23.13 -23.65 6.69
N ARG A 266 -23.54 -24.13 7.89
CA ARG A 266 -24.94 -24.26 8.31
C ARG A 266 -25.33 -23.21 9.35
N THR A 267 -24.65 -22.07 9.35
CA THR A 267 -24.79 -21.03 10.36
C THR A 267 -25.55 -19.83 9.81
N SER A 268 -26.51 -19.33 10.58
CA SER A 268 -27.19 -18.04 10.40
C SER A 268 -26.74 -17.06 11.49
N VAL A 269 -27.02 -15.77 11.31
CA VAL A 269 -26.66 -14.70 12.24
C VAL A 269 -27.91 -13.98 12.73
N VAL A 270 -28.03 -13.81 14.07
CA VAL A 270 -29.13 -13.11 14.70
C VAL A 270 -28.57 -11.97 15.55
N TRP A 271 -29.12 -10.76 15.41
CA TRP A 271 -28.66 -9.57 16.12
C TRP A 271 -29.81 -8.71 16.70
N GLU A 272 -31.01 -8.83 16.14
CA GLU A 272 -32.14 -7.98 16.53
C GLU A 272 -32.60 -8.29 17.95
N GLY A 273 -32.63 -7.26 18.80
CA GLY A 273 -33.09 -7.38 20.20
C GLY A 273 -32.17 -8.20 21.10
N LEU A 274 -30.88 -8.29 20.76
CA LEU A 274 -29.82 -8.91 21.55
C LEU A 274 -28.77 -7.87 21.95
N ASP A 275 -28.16 -8.07 23.12
CA ASP A 275 -27.04 -7.22 23.58
C ASP A 275 -25.77 -7.43 22.73
N GLU A 276 -25.53 -8.66 22.27
CA GLU A 276 -24.49 -9.00 21.31
C GLU A 276 -25.04 -9.93 20.22
N PRO A 277 -24.59 -9.76 18.96
CA PRO A 277 -24.97 -10.65 17.85
C PRO A 277 -24.47 -12.08 18.08
N VAL A 278 -25.24 -13.06 17.62
CA VAL A 278 -24.88 -14.47 17.73
C VAL A 278 -24.95 -15.22 16.42
N GLN A 279 -24.13 -16.24 16.32
CA GLN A 279 -24.20 -17.27 15.30
C GLN A 279 -25.09 -18.40 15.80
N VAL A 280 -25.99 -18.87 14.94
CA VAL A 280 -26.92 -19.98 15.21
C VAL A 280 -26.62 -21.10 14.23
N VAL A 281 -26.03 -22.16 14.70
CA VAL A 281 -25.67 -23.34 13.91
C VAL A 281 -26.88 -24.25 13.78
N TRP A 282 -27.26 -24.54 12.55
CA TRP A 282 -28.33 -25.51 12.25
C TRP A 282 -27.77 -26.92 12.08
N ARG A 283 -28.52 -27.91 12.47
CA ARG A 283 -28.15 -29.32 12.23
C ARG A 283 -28.30 -29.69 10.76
N LYS A 284 -29.29 -29.10 10.09
CA LYS A 284 -29.57 -29.31 8.66
C LYS A 284 -29.87 -27.96 8.00
N ALA A 285 -29.18 -27.69 6.92
CA ALA A 285 -29.39 -26.52 6.08
C ALA A 285 -29.32 -26.93 4.62
N GLN A 286 -30.36 -26.61 3.85
CA GLN A 286 -30.45 -27.03 2.44
C GLN A 286 -29.94 -25.89 1.53
N LEU A 287 -28.98 -26.21 0.66
CA LEU A 287 -28.48 -25.32 -0.37
C LEU A 287 -29.61 -24.97 -1.36
N ALA A 288 -29.87 -23.69 -1.53
CA ALA A 288 -30.77 -23.21 -2.57
C ALA A 288 -30.12 -23.31 -3.95
N VAL A 289 -30.71 -24.10 -4.86
CA VAL A 289 -30.25 -24.26 -6.24
C VAL A 289 -31.41 -23.88 -7.16
N GLU A 290 -31.29 -22.73 -7.85
CA GLU A 290 -32.37 -22.10 -8.59
C GLU A 290 -32.05 -21.95 -10.07
N GLU A 291 -32.96 -22.41 -10.92
CA GLU A 291 -32.90 -22.15 -12.36
C GLU A 291 -33.47 -20.77 -12.68
N VAL A 292 -32.65 -19.94 -13.33
CA VAL A 292 -33.02 -18.57 -13.68
C VAL A 292 -33.35 -18.48 -15.15
N MET A 293 -34.57 -18.04 -15.47
CA MET A 293 -34.93 -17.77 -16.85
C MET A 293 -34.37 -16.44 -17.33
N LEU A 294 -33.46 -16.52 -18.31
CA LEU A 294 -32.79 -15.37 -18.90
C LEU A 294 -33.10 -15.24 -20.39
N ALA A 295 -32.93 -14.05 -20.94
CA ALA A 295 -33.19 -13.78 -22.34
C ALA A 295 -31.99 -14.26 -23.22
N ALA A 296 -32.12 -15.42 -23.81
CA ALA A 296 -31.08 -15.98 -24.69
C ALA A 296 -30.75 -15.07 -25.90
N ALA A 297 -31.66 -14.20 -26.31
CA ALA A 297 -31.48 -13.28 -27.43
C ALA A 297 -30.45 -12.16 -27.20
N THR A 298 -30.07 -11.90 -25.95
CA THR A 298 -29.07 -10.87 -25.58
C THR A 298 -27.63 -11.40 -25.42
N GLY A 299 -27.42 -12.68 -25.60
CA GLY A 299 -26.11 -13.31 -25.89
C GLY A 299 -25.24 -13.68 -24.70
N ASP A 300 -25.03 -12.83 -23.67
CA ASP A 300 -24.15 -13.10 -22.56
C ASP A 300 -24.92 -13.59 -21.32
N ILE A 301 -25.15 -14.91 -21.25
CA ILE A 301 -25.84 -15.51 -20.09
C ILE A 301 -25.07 -15.35 -18.79
N ALA A 302 -23.74 -15.46 -18.82
CA ALA A 302 -22.91 -15.28 -17.63
C ALA A 302 -22.96 -13.84 -17.11
N GLY A 303 -22.93 -12.85 -18.01
CA GLY A 303 -23.09 -11.43 -17.66
C GLY A 303 -24.46 -11.12 -17.08
N GLN A 304 -25.54 -11.63 -17.69
CA GLN A 304 -26.90 -11.44 -17.18
C GLN A 304 -27.12 -12.05 -15.78
N LEU A 305 -26.51 -13.23 -15.50
CA LEU A 305 -26.55 -13.83 -14.15
C LEU A 305 -25.83 -12.96 -13.14
N ARG A 306 -24.60 -12.49 -13.47
CA ARG A 306 -23.82 -11.63 -12.59
C ARG A 306 -24.55 -10.31 -12.32
N GLU A 307 -25.10 -9.64 -13.34
CA GLU A 307 -25.84 -8.38 -13.19
C GLU A 307 -27.08 -8.56 -12.31
N ARG A 308 -27.82 -9.67 -12.47
CA ARG A 308 -29.03 -9.94 -11.68
C ARG A 308 -28.76 -10.10 -10.19
N PHE A 309 -27.61 -10.66 -9.84
CA PHE A 309 -27.21 -10.95 -8.47
C PHE A 309 -26.03 -10.08 -8.00
N ASP A 310 -25.79 -8.95 -8.67
CA ASP A 310 -24.68 -8.07 -8.31
C ASP A 310 -24.79 -7.60 -6.86
N ALA A 311 -23.72 -7.74 -6.11
CA ALA A 311 -23.59 -7.35 -4.71
C ALA A 311 -23.88 -5.86 -4.45
N LEU A 312 -23.93 -5.02 -5.49
CA LEU A 312 -24.35 -3.61 -5.37
C LEU A 312 -25.82 -3.45 -4.99
N HIS A 313 -26.67 -4.41 -5.34
CA HIS A 313 -28.10 -4.37 -5.09
C HIS A 313 -28.67 -5.69 -4.56
N TYR A 314 -27.87 -6.76 -4.56
CA TYR A 314 -28.28 -8.06 -4.05
C TYR A 314 -27.72 -8.30 -2.66
N ARG A 315 -28.52 -8.93 -1.79
CA ARG A 315 -28.13 -9.34 -0.44
C ARG A 315 -28.54 -10.77 -0.17
N LEU A 316 -27.71 -11.50 0.60
CA LEU A 316 -28.13 -12.75 1.20
C LEU A 316 -28.81 -12.46 2.54
N ASP A 317 -29.88 -13.22 2.85
CA ASP A 317 -30.51 -13.15 4.16
C ASP A 317 -29.62 -13.80 5.22
N MET A 318 -29.02 -12.96 6.09
CA MET A 318 -28.13 -13.43 7.14
C MET A 318 -28.81 -14.27 8.20
N GLN A 319 -30.13 -14.22 8.32
CA GLN A 319 -30.91 -15.02 9.28
C GLN A 319 -31.26 -16.40 8.73
N GLN A 320 -30.87 -16.72 7.49
CA GLN A 320 -31.04 -18.02 6.88
C GLN A 320 -29.70 -18.76 6.75
N ALA A 321 -29.74 -20.10 6.80
CA ALA A 321 -28.58 -20.95 6.52
C ALA A 321 -28.92 -21.94 5.38
N PRO A 322 -27.95 -22.23 4.51
CA PRO A 322 -26.57 -21.75 4.44
C PRO A 322 -26.49 -20.30 3.90
N LEU A 323 -25.43 -19.57 4.27
CA LEU A 323 -25.13 -18.22 3.73
C LEU A 323 -24.54 -18.34 2.32
N MET A 324 -25.13 -19.18 1.49
CA MET A 324 -24.76 -19.41 0.08
C MET A 324 -25.91 -19.96 -0.74
N ARG A 325 -25.84 -19.76 -2.05
CA ARG A 325 -26.80 -20.30 -3.02
C ARG A 325 -26.18 -20.49 -4.40
N ILE A 326 -26.78 -21.34 -5.22
CA ILE A 326 -26.46 -21.48 -6.64
C ILE A 326 -27.64 -20.96 -7.48
N ALA A 327 -27.36 -20.00 -8.37
CA ALA A 327 -28.26 -19.62 -9.45
C ALA A 327 -27.68 -20.11 -10.77
N PHE A 328 -28.45 -20.74 -11.64
CA PHE A 328 -27.93 -21.27 -12.89
C PHE A 328 -28.88 -21.02 -14.05
N ALA A 329 -28.35 -20.97 -15.27
CA ALA A 329 -29.11 -20.83 -16.49
C ALA A 329 -28.47 -21.64 -17.63
N HIS A 330 -29.29 -22.06 -18.59
CA HIS A 330 -28.79 -22.71 -19.81
C HIS A 330 -28.27 -21.66 -20.79
N ASP A 331 -27.06 -21.87 -21.32
CA ASP A 331 -26.43 -21.06 -22.38
C ASP A 331 -26.45 -21.85 -23.69
N PRO A 332 -27.54 -21.74 -24.49
CA PRO A 332 -27.69 -22.53 -25.69
C PRO A 332 -26.71 -22.14 -26.80
N ALA A 333 -26.19 -20.91 -26.78
CA ALA A 333 -25.22 -20.43 -27.77
C ALA A 333 -23.86 -21.15 -27.61
N ASN A 334 -23.48 -21.46 -26.38
CA ASN A 334 -22.20 -22.12 -26.07
C ASN A 334 -22.41 -23.60 -25.66
N GLN A 335 -23.63 -24.13 -25.76
CA GLN A 335 -24.00 -25.52 -25.43
C GLN A 335 -23.53 -25.94 -24.02
N ARG A 336 -23.75 -25.07 -23.02
CA ARG A 336 -23.32 -25.28 -21.65
C ARG A 336 -24.36 -24.78 -20.66
N TRP A 337 -24.16 -25.12 -19.40
CA TRP A 337 -24.85 -24.47 -18.28
C TRP A 337 -23.90 -23.45 -17.63
N VAL A 338 -24.46 -22.33 -17.24
CA VAL A 338 -23.72 -21.33 -16.45
C VAL A 338 -24.28 -21.35 -15.04
N ALA A 339 -23.44 -21.60 -14.06
CA ALA A 339 -23.79 -21.58 -12.65
C ALA A 339 -23.06 -20.42 -11.94
N LEU A 340 -23.80 -19.64 -11.18
CA LEU A 340 -23.31 -18.58 -10.30
C LEU A 340 -23.43 -19.06 -8.86
N LEU A 341 -22.31 -19.30 -8.21
CA LEU A 341 -22.24 -19.54 -6.77
C LEU A 341 -22.14 -18.20 -6.07
N LEU A 342 -23.11 -17.90 -5.23
CA LEU A 342 -23.13 -16.75 -4.32
C LEU A 342 -22.83 -17.27 -2.92
N PHE A 343 -21.93 -16.61 -2.20
CA PHE A 343 -21.62 -16.94 -0.81
C PHE A 343 -21.23 -15.69 -0.03
N HIS A 344 -21.51 -15.70 1.27
CA HIS A 344 -21.19 -14.58 2.12
C HIS A 344 -19.84 -14.76 2.80
N HIS A 345 -19.01 -13.74 2.75
CA HIS A 345 -17.69 -13.75 3.38
C HIS A 345 -17.73 -13.98 4.90
N MET A 346 -18.89 -13.79 5.55
CA MET A 346 -19.16 -14.12 6.95
C MET A 346 -18.84 -15.59 7.29
N ALA A 347 -19.06 -16.50 6.34
CA ALA A 347 -18.91 -17.95 6.54
C ALA A 347 -17.53 -18.49 6.12
N LEU A 348 -16.85 -17.85 5.18
CA LEU A 348 -15.65 -18.39 4.53
C LEU A 348 -14.61 -17.31 4.30
N ASP A 349 -13.37 -17.58 4.67
CA ASP A 349 -12.18 -16.88 4.21
C ASP A 349 -11.57 -17.58 2.97
N HIS A 350 -10.52 -17.01 2.38
CA HIS A 350 -9.85 -17.56 1.19
C HIS A 350 -9.33 -18.98 1.43
N THR A 351 -8.68 -19.26 2.55
CA THR A 351 -8.18 -20.59 2.90
C THR A 351 -9.32 -21.61 3.08
N ALA A 352 -10.43 -21.17 3.67
CA ALA A 352 -11.62 -22.02 3.81
C ALA A 352 -12.24 -22.32 2.44
N LEU A 353 -12.28 -21.38 1.51
CA LEU A 353 -12.78 -21.59 0.15
C LEU A 353 -11.92 -22.60 -0.62
N GLU A 354 -10.59 -22.52 -0.53
CA GLU A 354 -9.69 -23.52 -1.13
C GLU A 354 -9.97 -24.93 -0.58
N ARG A 355 -10.24 -25.01 0.72
CA ARG A 355 -10.58 -26.29 1.37
C ARG A 355 -11.95 -26.81 0.94
N VAL A 356 -12.97 -25.95 0.84
CA VAL A 356 -14.29 -26.34 0.27
C VAL A 356 -14.10 -26.93 -1.11
N ARG A 357 -13.30 -26.30 -1.96
CA ARG A 357 -13.00 -26.80 -3.30
C ARG A 357 -12.30 -28.16 -3.28
N HIS A 358 -11.32 -28.34 -2.38
CA HIS A 358 -10.63 -29.61 -2.21
C HIS A 358 -11.58 -30.72 -1.73
N GLU A 359 -12.45 -30.44 -0.75
CA GLU A 359 -13.44 -31.42 -0.28
C GLU A 359 -14.49 -31.74 -1.36
N MET A 360 -14.97 -30.73 -2.11
CA MET A 360 -15.82 -30.97 -3.28
C MET A 360 -15.15 -31.87 -4.32
N GLN A 361 -13.85 -31.68 -4.58
CA GLN A 361 -13.07 -32.51 -5.48
C GLN A 361 -13.11 -33.99 -5.03
N LEU A 362 -12.90 -34.27 -3.74
CA LEU A 362 -12.96 -35.62 -3.21
C LEU A 362 -14.36 -36.21 -3.32
N HIS A 363 -15.41 -35.43 -3.11
CA HIS A 363 -16.80 -35.87 -3.35
C HIS A 363 -17.07 -36.19 -4.81
N LEU A 364 -16.62 -35.37 -5.75
CA LEU A 364 -16.78 -35.58 -7.19
C LEU A 364 -16.03 -36.80 -7.71
N LEU A 365 -14.92 -37.16 -7.04
CA LEU A 365 -14.16 -38.40 -7.32
C LEU A 365 -14.69 -39.62 -6.59
N GLY A 366 -15.71 -39.51 -5.73
CA GLY A 366 -16.19 -40.59 -4.90
C GLY A 366 -15.20 -41.05 -3.80
N GLN A 367 -14.30 -40.17 -3.38
CA GLN A 367 -13.23 -40.43 -2.40
C GLN A 367 -13.49 -39.70 -1.06
N ALA A 368 -14.75 -39.52 -0.70
CA ALA A 368 -15.12 -38.79 0.55
C ALA A 368 -14.64 -39.51 1.82
N ASP A 369 -14.35 -40.81 1.75
CA ASP A 369 -13.74 -41.60 2.81
C ASP A 369 -12.33 -41.18 3.22
N ARG A 370 -11.65 -40.39 2.36
CA ARG A 370 -10.32 -39.78 2.64
C ARG A 370 -10.40 -38.52 3.51
N LEU A 371 -11.60 -37.97 3.73
CA LEU A 371 -11.80 -36.80 4.58
C LEU A 371 -11.69 -37.19 6.06
N GLY A 372 -10.79 -36.52 6.81
CA GLY A 372 -10.68 -36.66 8.27
C GLY A 372 -11.89 -36.06 9.02
N GLU A 373 -11.91 -35.98 10.32
CA GLU A 373 -12.97 -35.32 11.10
C GLU A 373 -12.99 -33.83 10.87
N ALA A 374 -14.19 -33.22 10.80
CA ALA A 374 -14.35 -31.79 10.68
C ALA A 374 -14.23 -31.13 12.07
N ALA A 375 -13.36 -30.14 12.20
CA ALA A 375 -13.26 -29.35 13.41
C ALA A 375 -14.33 -28.24 13.44
N PRO A 376 -15.07 -28.06 14.56
CA PRO A 376 -16.12 -27.06 14.66
C PRO A 376 -15.54 -25.65 14.79
N PHE A 377 -16.17 -24.68 14.13
CA PHE A 377 -15.76 -23.26 14.17
C PHE A 377 -15.90 -22.62 15.58
N ARG A 378 -16.81 -23.18 16.41
CA ARG A 378 -16.93 -22.72 17.80
C ARG A 378 -15.61 -22.74 18.59
N ASN A 379 -14.70 -23.67 18.27
CA ASN A 379 -13.40 -23.77 18.92
C ASN A 379 -12.58 -22.48 18.72
N TYR A 380 -12.57 -21.95 17.51
CA TYR A 380 -11.95 -20.67 17.21
C TYR A 380 -12.59 -19.50 17.96
N VAL A 381 -13.92 -19.44 17.98
CA VAL A 381 -14.64 -18.39 18.72
C VAL A 381 -14.36 -18.48 20.22
N ALA A 382 -14.28 -19.68 20.80
CA ALA A 382 -13.90 -19.88 22.18
C ALA A 382 -12.46 -19.41 22.46
N GLN A 383 -11.50 -19.74 21.58
CA GLN A 383 -10.12 -19.27 21.70
C GLN A 383 -10.03 -17.73 21.61
N ALA A 384 -10.76 -17.12 20.68
CA ALA A 384 -10.79 -15.68 20.54
C ALA A 384 -11.37 -14.96 21.77
N ARG A 385 -12.36 -15.59 22.43
CA ARG A 385 -13.08 -14.99 23.55
C ARG A 385 -12.43 -15.26 24.92
N LEU A 386 -11.88 -16.43 25.12
CA LEU A 386 -11.32 -16.90 26.39
C LEU A 386 -9.78 -16.80 26.46
N GLY A 387 -9.13 -16.46 25.35
CA GLY A 387 -7.69 -16.34 25.26
C GLY A 387 -7.12 -15.05 25.89
N SER A 388 -6.59 -14.15 25.10
CA SER A 388 -6.07 -12.87 25.59
C SER A 388 -7.20 -11.96 26.07
N SER A 389 -7.01 -11.30 27.21
CA SER A 389 -8.02 -10.41 27.76
C SER A 389 -8.12 -9.10 26.97
N ARG A 390 -9.25 -8.43 27.12
CA ARG A 390 -9.47 -7.11 26.50
C ARG A 390 -8.42 -6.09 26.96
N GLU A 391 -8.05 -6.11 28.23
CA GLU A 391 -7.07 -5.21 28.83
C GLU A 391 -5.66 -5.44 28.23
N GLU A 392 -5.31 -6.69 27.98
CA GLU A 392 -4.04 -7.03 27.30
C GLU A 392 -4.01 -6.47 25.87
N HIS A 393 -5.11 -6.64 25.12
CA HIS A 393 -5.23 -6.05 23.79
C HIS A 393 -5.16 -4.52 23.83
N GLU A 394 -5.88 -3.87 24.76
CA GLU A 394 -5.85 -2.42 24.90
C GLU A 394 -4.45 -1.90 25.26
N ALA A 395 -3.74 -2.55 26.16
CA ALA A 395 -2.39 -2.16 26.54
C ALA A 395 -1.43 -2.20 25.34
N PHE A 396 -1.49 -3.29 24.56
CA PHE A 396 -0.68 -3.44 23.35
C PHE A 396 -0.98 -2.35 22.31
N PHE A 397 -2.25 -2.13 21.98
CA PHE A 397 -2.60 -1.14 20.97
C PHE A 397 -2.39 0.30 21.43
N ARG A 398 -2.57 0.62 22.73
CA ARG A 398 -2.19 1.93 23.27
C ARG A 398 -0.69 2.20 23.16
N GLN A 399 0.13 1.19 23.41
CA GLN A 399 1.58 1.31 23.23
C GLN A 399 1.95 1.55 21.76
N MET A 400 1.26 0.90 20.81
CA MET A 400 1.55 1.00 19.39
C MET A 400 0.96 2.24 18.71
N LEU A 401 -0.25 2.68 19.13
CA LEU A 401 -1.07 3.65 18.40
C LEU A 401 -1.42 4.90 19.21
N GLY A 402 -1.11 4.95 20.52
CA GLY A 402 -1.62 5.99 21.40
C GLY A 402 -1.21 7.41 21.07
N ASP A 403 -0.11 7.59 20.35
CA ASP A 403 0.42 8.88 19.86
C ASP A 403 0.06 9.17 18.39
N ILE A 404 -0.72 8.31 17.73
CA ILE A 404 -1.20 8.54 16.37
C ILE A 404 -2.46 9.40 16.41
N GLU A 405 -2.35 10.66 16.01
CA GLU A 405 -3.44 11.64 16.00
C GLU A 405 -4.10 11.81 14.63
N GLU A 406 -3.43 11.40 13.57
CA GLU A 406 -3.91 11.54 12.19
C GLU A 406 -3.88 10.22 11.43
N PRO A 407 -4.90 9.92 10.59
CA PRO A 407 -4.95 8.69 9.80
C PRO A 407 -3.91 8.65 8.69
N THR A 408 -3.53 7.46 8.25
CA THR A 408 -2.76 7.25 7.02
C THR A 408 -3.72 7.10 5.84
N LEU A 409 -3.74 8.11 4.97
CA LEU A 409 -4.64 8.20 3.81
C LEU A 409 -3.81 8.33 2.51
N PRO A 410 -3.46 7.24 1.85
CA PRO A 410 -2.75 7.27 0.59
C PRO A 410 -3.52 8.08 -0.45
N PHE A 411 -2.82 8.96 -1.18
CA PHE A 411 -3.40 9.89 -2.16
C PHE A 411 -4.53 10.78 -1.63
N GLY A 412 -4.67 10.90 -0.29
CA GLY A 412 -5.75 11.66 0.35
C GLY A 412 -7.13 11.00 0.30
N VAL A 413 -7.23 9.74 -0.13
CA VAL A 413 -8.51 9.03 -0.25
C VAL A 413 -8.95 8.49 1.11
N GLN A 414 -10.14 8.92 1.56
CA GLN A 414 -10.67 8.65 2.91
C GLN A 414 -11.75 7.58 2.94
N ASP A 415 -12.47 7.37 1.82
CA ASP A 415 -13.68 6.56 1.82
C ASP A 415 -13.36 5.06 1.97
N VAL A 416 -13.56 4.55 3.19
CA VAL A 416 -13.48 3.13 3.55
C VAL A 416 -14.88 2.49 3.66
N ARG A 417 -15.93 3.20 3.25
CA ARG A 417 -17.33 2.76 3.30
C ARG A 417 -17.93 2.57 1.91
N GLY A 418 -17.09 2.65 0.88
CA GLY A 418 -17.49 2.39 -0.49
C GLY A 418 -18.10 0.99 -0.65
N ASN A 419 -18.97 0.84 -1.63
CA ASN A 419 -19.62 -0.44 -1.97
C ASN A 419 -18.74 -1.33 -2.87
N GLY A 420 -17.50 -0.92 -3.17
CA GLY A 420 -16.56 -1.64 -4.04
C GLY A 420 -16.92 -1.63 -5.54
N SER A 421 -17.86 -0.76 -5.99
CA SER A 421 -18.31 -0.74 -7.38
C SER A 421 -17.29 -0.26 -8.39
N ASP A 422 -16.40 0.64 -7.98
CA ASP A 422 -15.45 1.33 -8.86
C ASP A 422 -14.01 0.93 -8.53
N ILE A 423 -13.78 -0.34 -8.24
CA ILE A 423 -12.44 -0.87 -7.93
C ILE A 423 -11.82 -1.45 -9.19
N GLU A 424 -10.65 -0.95 -9.56
CA GLU A 424 -9.79 -1.52 -10.58
C GLU A 424 -8.90 -2.61 -9.98
N GLU A 425 -8.70 -3.69 -10.73
CA GLU A 425 -7.77 -4.76 -10.37
C GLU A 425 -6.59 -4.79 -11.33
N ALA A 426 -5.39 -5.01 -10.80
CA ALA A 426 -4.20 -5.28 -11.59
C ALA A 426 -3.32 -6.31 -10.90
N GLY A 427 -2.81 -7.25 -11.70
CA GLY A 427 -1.89 -8.29 -11.24
C GLY A 427 -0.48 -8.12 -11.80
N LEU A 428 0.52 -8.54 -11.03
CA LEU A 428 1.92 -8.54 -11.43
C LEU A 428 2.65 -9.73 -10.79
N HIS A 429 3.23 -10.61 -11.61
CA HIS A 429 4.16 -11.63 -11.13
C HIS A 429 5.56 -11.02 -10.97
N LEU A 430 6.16 -11.18 -9.78
CA LEU A 430 7.54 -10.76 -9.56
C LEU A 430 8.50 -11.64 -10.36
N GLY A 431 9.55 -11.04 -10.92
CA GLY A 431 10.58 -11.79 -11.64
C GLY A 431 11.22 -12.86 -10.75
N ALA A 432 11.52 -14.03 -11.33
CA ALA A 432 12.10 -15.16 -10.59
C ALA A 432 13.42 -14.80 -9.86
N ASP A 433 14.24 -13.91 -10.46
CA ASP A 433 15.46 -13.43 -9.82
C ASP A 433 15.17 -12.60 -8.56
N LEU A 434 14.24 -11.64 -8.65
CA LEU A 434 13.83 -10.83 -7.52
C LEU A 434 13.22 -11.69 -6.40
N SER A 435 12.35 -12.64 -6.75
CA SER A 435 11.72 -13.56 -5.79
C SER A 435 12.76 -14.37 -5.02
N ARG A 436 13.76 -14.91 -5.74
CA ARG A 436 14.87 -15.67 -5.14
C ARG A 436 15.71 -14.79 -4.20
N ARG A 437 16.06 -13.56 -4.62
CA ARG A 437 16.83 -12.62 -3.82
C ARG A 437 16.07 -12.17 -2.57
N LEU A 438 14.76 -11.89 -2.67
CA LEU A 438 13.91 -11.58 -1.52
C LEU A 438 13.95 -12.70 -0.47
N ARG A 439 13.79 -13.95 -0.90
CA ARG A 439 13.86 -15.11 0.00
C ARG A 439 15.25 -15.27 0.62
N ALA A 440 16.31 -15.05 -0.15
CA ALA A 440 17.68 -15.10 0.34
C ALA A 440 17.93 -14.04 1.42
N GLN A 441 17.47 -12.81 1.22
CA GLN A 441 17.62 -11.75 2.21
C GLN A 441 16.76 -11.99 3.46
N ALA A 442 15.53 -12.48 3.30
CA ALA A 442 14.69 -12.86 4.43
C ALA A 442 15.40 -13.91 5.31
N ARG A 443 15.95 -14.98 4.70
CA ARG A 443 16.73 -16.01 5.39
C ARG A 443 17.96 -15.45 6.09
N ALA A 444 18.77 -14.66 5.38
CA ALA A 444 20.00 -14.07 5.92
C ALA A 444 19.76 -13.15 7.13
N LEU A 445 18.58 -12.51 7.18
CA LEU A 445 18.19 -11.65 8.29
C LEU A 445 17.43 -12.36 9.42
N GLY A 446 17.05 -13.64 9.21
CA GLY A 446 16.22 -14.42 10.13
C GLY A 446 14.80 -13.87 10.26
N VAL A 447 14.22 -13.36 9.18
CA VAL A 447 12.87 -12.79 9.15
C VAL A 447 11.99 -13.49 8.10
N SER A 448 10.67 -13.34 8.19
CA SER A 448 9.77 -13.84 7.17
C SER A 448 9.81 -12.98 5.88
N ALA A 449 9.54 -13.57 4.72
CA ALA A 449 9.37 -12.81 3.47
C ALA A 449 8.20 -11.81 3.57
N ALA A 450 7.18 -12.12 4.35
CA ALA A 450 6.09 -11.20 4.66
C ALA A 450 6.60 -9.87 5.25
N SER A 451 7.62 -9.90 6.12
CA SER A 451 8.18 -8.69 6.73
C SER A 451 8.79 -7.74 5.71
N LEU A 452 9.44 -8.28 4.65
CA LEU A 452 9.99 -7.46 3.56
C LEU A 452 8.88 -6.80 2.76
N HIS A 453 7.80 -7.53 2.46
CA HIS A 453 6.64 -6.99 1.73
C HIS A 453 5.88 -5.94 2.54
N HIS A 454 5.71 -6.14 3.86
CA HIS A 454 5.11 -5.13 4.75
C HIS A 454 5.96 -3.87 4.83
N LEU A 455 7.29 -4.00 4.90
CA LEU A 455 8.17 -2.84 4.89
C LEU A 455 8.15 -2.09 3.55
N ALA A 456 8.16 -2.84 2.44
CA ALA A 456 8.03 -2.26 1.10
C ALA A 456 6.70 -1.50 0.96
N TRP A 457 5.60 -2.10 1.43
CA TRP A 457 4.30 -1.46 1.45
C TRP A 457 4.27 -0.18 2.29
N ALA A 458 4.82 -0.23 3.51
CA ALA A 458 4.97 0.94 4.37
C ALA A 458 5.74 2.07 3.67
N ARG A 459 6.80 1.72 2.92
CA ARG A 459 7.57 2.71 2.17
C ARG A 459 6.77 3.33 1.01
N VAL A 460 5.95 2.54 0.32
CA VAL A 460 5.01 3.06 -0.70
C VAL A 460 4.02 3.99 -0.03
N LEU A 461 3.34 3.55 1.03
CA LEU A 461 2.34 4.34 1.74
C LEU A 461 2.91 5.65 2.29
N SER A 462 4.12 5.61 2.85
CA SER A 462 4.83 6.80 3.33
C SER A 462 4.99 7.84 2.23
N GLN A 463 5.38 7.42 1.04
CA GLN A 463 5.58 8.33 -0.09
C GLN A 463 4.27 8.93 -0.61
N VAL A 464 3.20 8.11 -0.70
CA VAL A 464 1.93 8.54 -1.31
C VAL A 464 0.97 9.21 -0.30
N SER A 465 1.25 9.11 0.99
CA SER A 465 0.54 9.85 2.04
C SER A 465 1.29 11.10 2.52
N GLY A 466 2.60 11.19 2.18
CA GLY A 466 3.48 12.26 2.67
C GLY A 466 3.84 12.14 4.16
N LYS A 467 3.61 10.98 4.78
CA LYS A 467 3.87 10.72 6.20
C LYS A 467 5.07 9.80 6.39
N PRO A 468 6.01 10.12 7.29
CA PRO A 468 7.12 9.23 7.59
C PRO A 468 6.71 8.03 8.46
N ASP A 469 5.68 8.18 9.26
CA ASP A 469 5.13 7.17 10.17
C ASP A 469 3.74 6.78 9.66
N VAL A 470 3.58 5.53 9.26
CA VAL A 470 2.37 5.06 8.58
C VAL A 470 1.69 3.93 9.35
N VAL A 471 0.37 3.96 9.34
CA VAL A 471 -0.49 2.89 9.83
C VAL A 471 -1.31 2.35 8.68
N PHE A 472 -1.36 1.04 8.54
CA PHE A 472 -2.18 0.37 7.53
C PHE A 472 -2.73 -0.95 8.08
N GLY A 473 -3.81 -1.43 7.50
CA GLY A 473 -4.36 -2.71 7.88
C GLY A 473 -3.52 -3.86 7.34
N THR A 474 -3.20 -4.83 8.18
CA THR A 474 -2.64 -6.11 7.77
C THR A 474 -3.63 -7.22 8.06
N VAL A 475 -3.81 -8.12 7.10
CA VAL A 475 -4.67 -9.29 7.26
C VAL A 475 -3.86 -10.41 7.91
N LEU A 476 -4.32 -10.88 9.06
CA LEU A 476 -3.75 -12.01 9.80
C LEU A 476 -4.59 -13.26 9.55
N MET A 477 -3.96 -14.43 9.56
CA MET A 477 -4.64 -15.71 9.27
C MET A 477 -5.63 -16.14 10.38
N GLY A 478 -5.45 -15.67 11.63
CA GLY A 478 -6.29 -16.01 12.78
C GLY A 478 -6.27 -17.50 13.19
N ARG A 479 -5.50 -18.34 12.50
CA ARG A 479 -5.43 -19.77 12.75
C ARG A 479 -4.30 -20.17 13.69
N MET A 480 -3.37 -19.27 13.99
CA MET A 480 -2.20 -19.54 14.81
C MET A 480 -2.59 -19.91 16.25
N GLN A 481 -3.58 -19.21 16.77
CA GLN A 481 -4.16 -19.45 18.09
C GLN A 481 -5.58 -20.04 17.99
N GLY A 482 -5.95 -20.63 16.85
CA GLY A 482 -7.31 -21.09 16.57
C GLY A 482 -7.77 -22.36 17.29
N GLY A 483 -6.93 -22.95 18.17
CA GLY A 483 -7.24 -24.18 18.90
C GLY A 483 -6.98 -25.46 18.10
N ASP A 484 -7.43 -26.59 18.65
CA ASP A 484 -7.24 -27.91 18.03
C ASP A 484 -8.02 -28.02 16.71
N GLY A 485 -7.35 -28.53 15.68
CA GLY A 485 -7.93 -28.75 14.36
C GLY A 485 -8.11 -27.47 13.53
N ALA A 486 -7.61 -26.30 13.97
CA ALA A 486 -7.75 -25.03 13.26
C ALA A 486 -7.19 -25.07 11.83
N GLU A 487 -6.16 -25.90 11.57
CA GLU A 487 -5.65 -26.11 10.22
C GLU A 487 -6.64 -26.79 9.29
N HIS A 488 -7.62 -27.53 9.84
CA HIS A 488 -8.64 -28.27 9.07
C HIS A 488 -10.03 -27.66 9.14
N ALA A 489 -10.26 -26.69 10.03
CA ALA A 489 -11.56 -26.04 10.21
C ALA A 489 -11.90 -25.10 9.06
N LEU A 490 -13.18 -25.09 8.66
CA LEU A 490 -13.74 -24.05 7.80
C LEU A 490 -14.24 -22.88 8.65
N GLY A 491 -14.23 -21.68 8.10
CA GLY A 491 -14.76 -20.49 8.74
C GLY A 491 -14.04 -19.19 8.36
N MET A 492 -14.48 -18.10 8.99
CA MET A 492 -13.88 -16.79 8.91
C MET A 492 -12.82 -16.64 10.02
N PHE A 493 -11.62 -17.09 9.75
CA PHE A 493 -10.50 -17.00 10.70
C PHE A 493 -9.72 -15.70 10.57
N ILE A 494 -9.64 -15.16 9.34
CA ILE A 494 -8.85 -13.95 9.10
C ILE A 494 -9.34 -12.79 9.98
N ASN A 495 -8.40 -11.92 10.35
CA ASN A 495 -8.69 -10.67 11.03
C ASN A 495 -7.82 -9.56 10.46
N THR A 496 -8.35 -8.35 10.40
CA THR A 496 -7.63 -7.17 9.93
C THR A 496 -7.27 -6.29 11.11
N LEU A 497 -5.97 -6.08 11.33
CA LEU A 497 -5.46 -5.27 12.43
C LEU A 497 -4.50 -4.19 11.94
N PRO A 498 -4.39 -3.06 12.64
CA PRO A 498 -3.45 -2.00 12.29
C PRO A 498 -2.00 -2.43 12.55
N LEU A 499 -1.14 -2.17 11.57
CA LEU A 499 0.30 -2.25 11.72
C LEU A 499 0.91 -0.87 11.50
N ARG A 500 1.67 -0.38 12.48
CA ARG A 500 2.41 0.88 12.41
C ARG A 500 3.85 0.62 11.99
N VAL A 501 4.37 1.39 11.03
CA VAL A 501 5.76 1.34 10.57
C VAL A 501 6.31 2.74 10.41
N ASP A 502 7.40 3.04 11.15
CA ASP A 502 8.18 4.25 10.98
C ASP A 502 9.22 4.07 9.87
N VAL A 503 9.20 4.97 8.88
CA VAL A 503 10.05 4.95 7.68
C VAL A 503 11.21 5.97 7.80
N ALA A 504 11.17 6.88 8.78
CA ALA A 504 12.06 8.04 8.80
C ALA A 504 13.45 7.75 9.36
N GLU A 505 13.56 7.02 10.46
CA GLU A 505 14.74 7.08 11.34
C GLU A 505 15.75 5.95 11.17
N GLN A 506 15.34 4.82 10.58
CA GLN A 506 16.18 3.63 10.53
C GLN A 506 16.72 3.34 9.13
N ASP A 507 17.87 2.68 9.10
CA ASP A 507 18.37 2.05 7.88
C ASP A 507 17.48 0.85 7.48
N VAL A 508 17.66 0.38 6.25
CA VAL A 508 16.85 -0.70 5.68
C VAL A 508 16.89 -1.95 6.55
N ARG A 509 18.08 -2.32 7.05
CA ARG A 509 18.27 -3.53 7.87
C ARG A 509 17.54 -3.43 9.22
N GLY A 510 17.68 -2.30 9.89
CA GLY A 510 17.01 -2.02 11.16
C GLY A 510 15.49 -1.98 11.00
N SER A 511 15.02 -1.32 9.94
CA SER A 511 13.58 -1.21 9.63
C SER A 511 12.92 -2.57 9.39
N ILE A 512 13.60 -3.50 8.68
CA ILE A 512 13.07 -4.86 8.47
C ILE A 512 12.95 -5.62 9.78
N LYS A 513 13.95 -5.54 10.65
CA LYS A 513 13.91 -6.20 11.97
C LYS A 513 12.81 -5.62 12.84
N ALA A 514 12.64 -4.30 12.83
CA ALA A 514 11.56 -3.62 13.56
C ALA A 514 10.17 -4.00 13.03
N ALA A 515 9.99 -4.03 11.72
CA ALA A 515 8.73 -4.47 11.09
C ALA A 515 8.42 -5.93 11.45
N HIS A 516 9.43 -6.81 11.39
CA HIS A 516 9.29 -8.21 11.77
C HIS A 516 8.88 -8.38 13.25
N ALA A 517 9.52 -7.65 14.16
CA ALA A 517 9.20 -7.69 15.58
C ALA A 517 7.77 -7.20 15.86
N ARG A 518 7.32 -6.15 15.17
CA ARG A 518 5.93 -5.64 15.28
C ARG A 518 4.90 -6.63 14.75
N LEU A 519 5.17 -7.24 13.58
CA LEU A 519 4.31 -8.32 13.05
C LEU A 519 4.22 -9.50 14.00
N THR A 520 5.36 -9.93 14.57
CA THR A 520 5.41 -11.02 15.55
C THR A 520 4.61 -10.67 16.82
N GLY A 521 4.74 -9.43 17.30
CA GLY A 521 3.94 -8.95 18.43
C GLY A 521 2.44 -8.97 18.13
N LEU A 522 2.05 -8.56 16.92
CA LEU A 522 0.66 -8.50 16.48
C LEU A 522 0.01 -9.90 16.41
N LEU A 523 0.76 -10.96 16.09
CA LEU A 523 0.28 -12.35 16.12
C LEU A 523 -0.22 -12.78 17.51
N GLY A 524 0.35 -12.24 18.60
CA GLY A 524 -0.14 -12.47 19.97
C GLY A 524 -1.51 -11.82 20.24
N HIS A 525 -1.98 -10.96 19.34
CA HIS A 525 -3.22 -10.22 19.47
C HIS A 525 -4.14 -10.41 18.24
N GLU A 526 -3.95 -11.50 17.49
CA GLU A 526 -4.68 -11.74 16.23
C GLU A 526 -6.21 -11.80 16.40
N HIS A 527 -6.70 -12.04 17.62
CA HIS A 527 -8.13 -12.07 17.95
C HIS A 527 -8.69 -10.73 18.45
N ALA A 528 -7.92 -9.65 18.47
CA ALA A 528 -8.42 -8.34 18.86
C ALA A 528 -9.37 -7.76 17.81
N SER A 529 -10.38 -6.96 18.23
CA SER A 529 -11.22 -6.26 17.25
C SER A 529 -10.52 -5.01 16.72
N LEU A 530 -10.70 -4.72 15.42
CA LEU A 530 -10.21 -3.49 14.79
C LEU A 530 -10.79 -2.24 15.49
N ALA A 531 -12.04 -2.29 15.89
CA ALA A 531 -12.69 -1.20 16.62
C ALA A 531 -12.03 -0.91 17.96
N LEU A 532 -11.54 -1.94 18.69
CA LEU A 532 -10.74 -1.77 19.89
C LEU A 532 -9.43 -1.07 19.58
N ALA A 533 -8.68 -1.57 18.60
CA ALA A 533 -7.40 -1.01 18.19
C ALA A 533 -7.53 0.47 17.78
N GLN A 534 -8.58 0.83 17.03
CA GLN A 534 -8.85 2.20 16.62
C GLN A 534 -9.12 3.12 17.82
N ARG A 535 -9.87 2.66 18.81
CA ARG A 535 -10.11 3.43 20.07
C ARG A 535 -8.85 3.66 20.89
N CYS A 536 -7.81 2.87 20.69
CA CYS A 536 -6.51 3.03 21.34
C CYS A 536 -5.61 4.09 20.69
N SER A 537 -6.02 4.68 19.56
CA SER A 537 -5.33 5.79 18.88
C SER A 537 -5.94 7.15 19.25
N GLY A 538 -5.24 8.24 18.90
CA GLY A 538 -5.74 9.62 18.98
C GLY A 538 -6.62 10.04 17.81
N VAL A 539 -6.84 9.19 16.80
CA VAL A 539 -7.68 9.51 15.63
C VAL A 539 -9.15 9.56 16.02
N VAL A 540 -9.76 10.73 15.84
CA VAL A 540 -11.14 11.00 16.26
C VAL A 540 -12.14 10.42 15.27
N ALA A 541 -13.12 9.63 15.76
CA ALA A 541 -14.24 9.14 14.96
C ALA A 541 -15.03 10.33 14.35
N PRO A 542 -15.56 10.22 13.10
CA PRO A 542 -15.69 8.99 12.30
C PRO A 542 -14.53 8.71 11.34
N MET A 543 -13.36 9.35 11.50
CA MET A 543 -12.21 9.12 10.64
C MET A 543 -11.67 7.71 10.81
N PRO A 544 -11.39 6.97 9.72
CA PRO A 544 -10.72 5.68 9.79
C PRO A 544 -9.25 5.89 10.19
N LEU A 545 -8.65 4.93 10.86
CA LEU A 545 -7.22 4.98 11.21
C LEU A 545 -6.33 4.85 9.97
N PHE A 546 -6.80 4.14 8.96
CA PHE A 546 -6.13 3.91 7.67
C PHE A 546 -7.14 3.63 6.57
N SER A 547 -6.74 3.83 5.32
CA SER A 547 -7.54 3.49 4.12
C SER A 547 -6.83 2.52 3.17
N ALA A 548 -5.77 1.86 3.63
CA ALA A 548 -5.02 0.88 2.85
C ALA A 548 -4.83 -0.43 3.60
N LEU A 549 -4.90 -1.56 2.87
CA LEU A 549 -4.67 -2.91 3.40
C LEU A 549 -3.50 -3.60 2.70
N LEU A 550 -2.85 -4.49 3.44
CA LEU A 550 -1.96 -5.51 2.91
C LEU A 550 -2.45 -6.91 3.32
N ASN A 551 -2.67 -7.76 2.34
CA ASN A 551 -3.02 -9.16 2.53
C ASN A 551 -1.88 -10.06 2.03
N TYR A 552 -1.13 -10.69 2.93
CA TYR A 552 -0.07 -11.62 2.56
C TYR A 552 -0.58 -13.06 2.72
N ARG A 553 -0.67 -13.79 1.60
CA ARG A 553 -1.26 -15.12 1.50
C ARG A 553 -0.21 -16.14 1.07
N HIS A 554 -0.32 -17.36 1.56
CA HIS A 554 0.38 -18.50 1.01
C HIS A 554 -0.59 -19.31 0.14
N SER A 555 -0.30 -19.42 -1.14
CA SER A 555 -1.10 -20.17 -2.10
C SER A 555 -0.36 -21.45 -2.50
N ASN A 556 -0.99 -22.60 -2.28
CA ASN A 556 -0.44 -23.87 -2.73
C ASN A 556 -0.70 -24.04 -4.24
N ALA A 557 0.36 -24.02 -5.04
CA ALA A 557 0.32 -24.28 -6.49
C ALA A 557 -0.06 -25.74 -6.86
N GLY A 558 -0.55 -26.54 -5.91
CA GLY A 558 -0.80 -27.97 -6.07
C GLY A 558 -2.04 -28.39 -6.87
N MET A 559 -2.49 -27.56 -7.84
CA MET A 559 -3.70 -27.84 -8.63
C MET A 559 -3.50 -28.63 -9.93
N ASP A 560 -2.29 -28.95 -10.31
CA ASP A 560 -2.01 -29.69 -11.55
C ASP A 560 -1.95 -31.22 -11.36
N SER A 561 -2.57 -31.74 -10.31
CA SER A 561 -2.64 -33.18 -10.14
C SER A 561 -3.63 -33.80 -11.14
N SER A 562 -3.34 -35.01 -11.63
CA SER A 562 -4.24 -35.78 -12.51
C SER A 562 -5.64 -35.94 -11.90
N ASP A 563 -5.74 -36.04 -10.58
CA ASP A 563 -6.98 -36.17 -9.82
C ASP A 563 -7.81 -34.87 -9.86
N ALA A 564 -7.16 -33.69 -9.78
CA ALA A 564 -7.85 -32.41 -9.91
C ALA A 564 -8.44 -32.25 -11.31
N LEU A 565 -7.67 -32.53 -12.37
CA LEU A 565 -8.15 -32.50 -13.75
C LEU A 565 -9.34 -33.44 -13.98
N ALA A 566 -9.33 -34.65 -13.39
CA ALA A 566 -10.42 -35.62 -13.51
C ALA A 566 -11.69 -35.15 -12.77
N ALA A 567 -11.56 -34.59 -11.56
CA ALA A 567 -12.69 -34.10 -10.76
C ALA A 567 -13.41 -32.92 -11.42
N TRP A 568 -12.66 -31.96 -11.93
CA TRP A 568 -13.18 -30.73 -12.51
C TRP A 568 -13.41 -30.79 -14.03
N ASN A 569 -13.28 -31.99 -14.63
CA ASN A 569 -13.58 -32.18 -16.06
C ASN A 569 -15.01 -31.75 -16.37
N GLY A 570 -15.18 -30.84 -17.34
CA GLY A 570 -16.48 -30.27 -17.70
C GLY A 570 -17.00 -29.18 -16.75
N ILE A 571 -16.18 -28.70 -15.81
CA ILE A 571 -16.48 -27.58 -14.93
C ILE A 571 -15.30 -26.59 -15.00
N GLU A 572 -15.55 -25.40 -15.50
CA GLU A 572 -14.52 -24.36 -15.67
C GLU A 572 -14.94 -23.07 -14.93
N ILE A 573 -14.00 -22.40 -14.29
CA ILE A 573 -14.24 -21.08 -13.67
C ILE A 573 -14.20 -20.02 -14.78
N LEU A 574 -15.31 -19.29 -14.96
CA LEU A 574 -15.39 -18.16 -15.91
C LEU A 574 -14.94 -16.86 -15.28
N SER A 575 -15.31 -16.63 -14.02
CA SER A 575 -14.88 -15.46 -13.26
C SER A 575 -14.95 -15.76 -11.77
N ASN A 576 -14.07 -15.10 -11.03
CA ASN A 576 -14.09 -15.05 -9.57
C ASN A 576 -13.82 -13.58 -9.20
N GLU A 577 -14.73 -12.94 -8.50
CA GLU A 577 -14.60 -11.53 -8.12
C GLU A 577 -14.21 -11.44 -6.66
N GLU A 578 -13.05 -10.79 -6.40
CA GLU A 578 -12.70 -10.32 -5.06
C GLU A 578 -13.17 -8.86 -4.94
N ARG A 579 -13.88 -8.54 -3.86
CA ARG A 579 -14.32 -7.17 -3.57
C ARG A 579 -13.76 -6.71 -2.25
N THR A 580 -13.52 -5.41 -2.15
CA THR A 580 -13.05 -4.76 -0.94
C THR A 580 -13.78 -3.43 -0.77
N ASN A 581 -14.06 -3.06 0.47
CA ASN A 581 -14.56 -1.74 0.82
C ASN A 581 -13.44 -0.71 1.04
N TYR A 582 -12.17 -1.16 1.04
CA TYR A 582 -11.03 -0.27 1.16
C TYR A 582 -10.63 0.29 -0.21
N PRO A 583 -10.35 1.61 -0.30
CA PRO A 583 -9.98 2.24 -1.57
C PRO A 583 -8.65 1.77 -2.12
N LEU A 584 -7.83 1.09 -1.31
CA LEU A 584 -6.55 0.54 -1.70
C LEU A 584 -6.24 -0.74 -0.94
N THR A 585 -6.16 -1.86 -1.64
CA THR A 585 -5.76 -3.16 -1.09
C THR A 585 -4.65 -3.76 -1.95
N LEU A 586 -3.63 -4.27 -1.32
CA LEU A 586 -2.58 -5.05 -1.98
C LEU A 586 -2.58 -6.48 -1.43
N SER A 587 -2.78 -7.46 -2.28
CA SER A 587 -2.57 -8.87 -1.99
C SER A 587 -1.20 -9.30 -2.50
N VAL A 588 -0.47 -10.05 -1.68
CA VAL A 588 0.79 -10.69 -2.02
C VAL A 588 0.60 -12.19 -1.87
N ASP A 589 0.63 -12.91 -2.98
CA ASP A 589 0.55 -14.37 -2.99
C ASP A 589 1.96 -14.96 -3.01
N ASP A 590 2.30 -15.68 -1.96
CA ASP A 590 3.52 -16.47 -1.87
C ASP A 590 3.26 -17.86 -2.46
N LEU A 591 3.82 -18.10 -3.65
CA LEU A 591 3.63 -19.30 -4.44
C LEU A 591 4.69 -20.40 -4.16
N GLY A 592 5.43 -20.27 -3.06
CA GLY A 592 6.54 -21.16 -2.71
C GLY A 592 7.86 -20.74 -3.36
N GLU A 593 7.96 -20.64 -4.68
CA GLU A 593 9.16 -20.19 -5.39
C GLU A 593 9.07 -18.71 -5.78
N GLY A 594 7.92 -18.29 -6.33
CA GLY A 594 7.65 -16.94 -6.80
C GLY A 594 6.73 -16.16 -5.87
N PHE A 595 6.48 -14.89 -6.24
CA PHE A 595 5.46 -14.03 -5.64
C PHE A 595 4.59 -13.42 -6.73
N SER A 596 3.30 -13.27 -6.43
CA SER A 596 2.37 -12.49 -7.24
C SER A 596 1.82 -11.34 -6.42
N LEU A 597 1.67 -10.19 -7.04
CA LEU A 597 1.03 -9.01 -6.48
C LEU A 597 -0.30 -8.79 -7.16
N THR A 598 -1.36 -8.56 -6.40
CA THR A 598 -2.66 -8.14 -6.92
C THR A 598 -3.08 -6.88 -6.18
N ALA A 599 -3.23 -5.78 -6.91
CA ALA A 599 -3.72 -4.52 -6.35
C ALA A 599 -5.18 -4.32 -6.72
N LEU A 600 -5.99 -3.97 -5.73
CA LEU A 600 -7.35 -3.49 -5.87
C LEU A 600 -7.35 -2.02 -5.46
N ALA A 601 -7.71 -1.12 -6.36
CA ALA A 601 -7.63 0.32 -6.09
C ALA A 601 -8.75 1.08 -6.80
N VAL A 602 -9.18 2.18 -6.19
CA VAL A 602 -10.09 3.12 -6.88
C VAL A 602 -9.38 3.75 -8.10
N PRO A 603 -10.10 4.12 -9.17
CA PRO A 603 -9.52 4.59 -10.44
C PRO A 603 -8.56 5.78 -10.28
N GLN A 604 -8.81 6.66 -9.29
CA GLN A 604 -7.96 7.82 -9.01
C GLN A 604 -6.55 7.43 -8.55
N ILE A 605 -6.41 6.25 -7.95
CA ILE A 605 -5.11 5.70 -7.52
C ILE A 605 -4.45 4.94 -8.68
N GLY A 606 -5.20 4.04 -9.33
CA GLY A 606 -4.74 3.18 -10.41
C GLY A 606 -4.02 1.93 -9.90
N ALA A 607 -4.66 0.76 -10.03
CA ALA A 607 -4.13 -0.51 -9.52
C ALA A 607 -2.79 -0.91 -10.15
N GLN A 608 -2.63 -0.72 -11.47
CA GLN A 608 -1.38 -0.98 -12.18
C GLN A 608 -0.19 -0.19 -11.62
N ARG A 609 -0.42 1.06 -11.24
CA ARG A 609 0.58 1.96 -10.66
C ARG A 609 1.07 1.45 -9.31
N ILE A 610 0.17 0.92 -8.48
CA ILE A 610 0.52 0.33 -7.19
C ILE A 610 1.39 -0.91 -7.35
N CYS A 611 1.06 -1.82 -8.27
CA CYS A 611 1.90 -2.98 -8.59
C CYS A 611 3.29 -2.55 -9.05
N ALA A 612 3.39 -1.52 -9.91
CA ALA A 612 4.66 -0.99 -10.38
C ALA A 612 5.49 -0.38 -9.22
N TYR A 613 4.88 0.36 -8.32
CA TYR A 613 5.56 0.91 -7.14
C TYR A 613 6.09 -0.20 -6.23
N MET A 614 5.28 -1.22 -5.98
CA MET A 614 5.71 -2.37 -5.18
C MET A 614 6.88 -3.12 -5.81
N ASN A 615 6.85 -3.38 -7.11
CA ASN A 615 7.96 -4.04 -7.79
C ASN A 615 9.26 -3.23 -7.64
N VAL A 616 9.21 -1.93 -7.92
CA VAL A 616 10.38 -1.05 -7.84
C VAL A 616 10.93 -0.94 -6.42
N VAL A 617 10.06 -0.80 -5.42
CA VAL A 617 10.52 -0.70 -4.03
C VAL A 617 11.13 -2.01 -3.55
N LEU A 618 10.58 -3.17 -3.94
CA LEU A 618 11.14 -4.49 -3.60
C LEU A 618 12.52 -4.70 -4.24
N GLU A 619 12.70 -4.34 -5.52
CA GLU A 619 14.00 -4.37 -6.20
C GLU A 619 15.04 -3.48 -5.51
N ASN A 620 14.66 -2.25 -5.19
CA ASN A 620 15.56 -1.30 -4.53
C ASN A 620 15.85 -1.69 -3.08
N LEU A 621 14.88 -2.26 -2.37
CA LEU A 621 15.04 -2.75 -1.01
C LEU A 621 16.06 -3.90 -0.95
N VAL A 622 15.91 -4.89 -1.84
CA VAL A 622 16.85 -6.02 -1.94
C VAL A 622 18.24 -5.54 -2.34
N SER A 623 18.32 -4.65 -3.34
CA SER A 623 19.60 -4.08 -3.77
C SER A 623 20.29 -3.28 -2.65
N ALA A 624 19.52 -2.54 -1.85
CA ALA A 624 20.07 -1.84 -0.67
C ALA A 624 20.57 -2.84 0.38
N LEU A 625 19.85 -3.92 0.66
CA LEU A 625 20.29 -4.96 1.60
C LEU A 625 21.59 -5.64 1.18
N GLU A 626 21.77 -5.88 -0.11
CA GLU A 626 22.93 -6.55 -0.68
C GLU A 626 24.16 -5.65 -0.74
N GLN A 627 23.99 -4.37 -1.05
CA GLN A 627 25.09 -3.48 -1.39
C GLN A 627 25.37 -2.41 -0.32
N ALA A 628 24.32 -1.92 0.35
CA ALA A 628 24.39 -0.82 1.30
C ALA A 628 23.27 -0.93 2.36
N PRO A 629 23.29 -1.92 3.25
CA PRO A 629 22.22 -2.22 4.20
C PRO A 629 21.93 -1.10 5.21
N GLN A 630 22.86 -0.14 5.34
CA GLN A 630 22.72 1.05 6.17
C GLN A 630 22.11 2.24 5.43
N THR A 631 21.61 2.04 4.21
CA THR A 631 20.83 3.07 3.49
C THR A 631 19.57 3.42 4.29
N PRO A 632 19.32 4.71 4.56
CA PRO A 632 18.05 5.11 5.19
C PRO A 632 16.86 4.64 4.36
N LEU A 633 15.85 4.04 5.00
CA LEU A 633 14.68 3.50 4.30
C LEU A 633 13.97 4.59 3.48
N SER A 634 13.94 5.83 3.98
CA SER A 634 13.36 6.98 3.29
C SER A 634 14.00 7.27 1.91
N ARG A 635 15.23 6.82 1.66
CA ARG A 635 15.94 6.98 0.37
C ARG A 635 15.66 5.86 -0.62
N VAL A 636 15.02 4.79 -0.21
CA VAL A 636 14.61 3.72 -1.13
C VAL A 636 13.51 4.25 -2.04
N SER A 637 13.80 4.34 -3.35
CA SER A 637 12.85 4.88 -4.33
C SER A 637 11.72 3.89 -4.61
N ILE A 638 10.51 4.42 -4.79
CA ILE A 638 9.34 3.66 -5.25
C ILE A 638 9.00 3.94 -6.71
N LEU A 639 9.60 4.99 -7.32
CA LEU A 639 9.18 5.50 -8.61
C LEU A 639 9.74 4.67 -9.77
N PRO A 640 8.88 4.15 -10.66
CA PRO A 640 9.32 3.60 -11.94
C PRO A 640 10.09 4.62 -12.77
N ALA A 641 11.06 4.16 -13.55
CA ALA A 641 11.91 5.03 -14.39
C ALA A 641 11.09 5.91 -15.36
N SER A 642 9.99 5.37 -15.92
CA SER A 642 9.06 6.11 -16.78
C SER A 642 8.38 7.26 -16.05
N GLU A 643 7.83 7.02 -14.86
CA GLU A 643 7.16 8.06 -14.08
C GLU A 643 8.16 9.10 -13.56
N ARG A 644 9.34 8.67 -13.12
CA ARG A 644 10.41 9.58 -12.74
C ARG A 644 10.82 10.50 -13.90
N ARG A 645 10.92 9.94 -15.10
CA ARG A 645 11.19 10.72 -16.32
C ARG A 645 10.06 11.73 -16.60
N GLN A 646 8.81 11.29 -16.50
CA GLN A 646 7.65 12.16 -16.70
C GLN A 646 7.65 13.34 -15.73
N LEU A 647 7.86 13.07 -14.43
CA LEU A 647 7.86 14.11 -13.40
C LEU A 647 9.03 15.09 -13.52
N LEU A 648 10.24 14.58 -13.83
CA LEU A 648 11.44 15.40 -13.81
C LEU A 648 11.76 16.05 -15.15
N LEU A 649 11.41 15.43 -16.28
CA LEU A 649 11.78 15.90 -17.61
C LEU A 649 10.56 16.35 -18.42
N GLU A 650 9.52 15.51 -18.55
CA GLU A 650 8.41 15.80 -19.46
C GLU A 650 7.54 16.95 -18.93
N PHE A 651 7.17 16.92 -17.66
CA PHE A 651 6.41 18.01 -17.03
C PHE A 651 7.22 19.31 -16.94
N ASN A 652 8.54 19.22 -16.92
CA ASN A 652 9.44 20.38 -16.92
C ASN A 652 9.90 20.79 -18.34
N ALA A 653 9.43 20.13 -19.40
CA ALA A 653 9.71 20.51 -20.77
C ALA A 653 8.91 21.76 -21.18
N THR A 654 9.06 22.81 -20.38
CA THR A 654 8.30 24.07 -20.52
C THR A 654 9.02 25.15 -21.32
N THR A 655 10.15 24.80 -21.96
CA THR A 655 10.91 25.74 -22.80
C THR A 655 10.06 26.23 -23.96
N ARG A 656 9.85 27.52 -24.06
CA ARG A 656 9.14 28.20 -25.14
C ARG A 656 9.98 29.34 -25.69
N ARG A 657 9.86 29.62 -26.98
CA ARG A 657 10.50 30.78 -27.60
C ARG A 657 9.71 32.03 -27.24
N TYR A 658 10.38 33.09 -26.82
CA TYR A 658 9.82 34.40 -26.53
C TYR A 658 10.88 35.47 -26.86
N PRO A 659 10.52 36.77 -27.04
CA PRO A 659 11.46 37.83 -27.34
C PRO A 659 12.31 38.19 -26.12
N GLN A 660 13.35 37.40 -25.87
CA GLN A 660 14.22 37.50 -24.68
C GLN A 660 15.19 38.65 -24.71
N ASP A 661 15.42 39.26 -25.86
CA ASP A 661 16.34 40.34 -26.15
C ASP A 661 15.65 41.72 -26.32
N ARG A 662 14.33 41.79 -26.17
CA ARG A 662 13.51 42.99 -26.33
C ARG A 662 13.08 43.57 -25.01
N THR A 663 13.02 44.88 -24.93
CA THR A 663 12.43 45.58 -23.80
C THR A 663 10.89 45.62 -23.88
N VAL A 664 10.19 45.74 -22.74
CA VAL A 664 8.73 45.76 -22.68
C VAL A 664 8.16 46.94 -23.45
N HIS A 665 8.75 48.13 -23.25
CA HIS A 665 8.31 49.33 -23.99
C HIS A 665 8.64 49.25 -25.50
N GLY A 666 9.75 48.61 -25.90
CA GLY A 666 10.05 48.38 -27.31
C GLY A 666 9.09 47.44 -28.01
N LEU A 667 8.58 46.40 -27.30
CA LEU A 667 7.49 45.55 -27.79
C LEU A 667 6.17 46.34 -27.90
N PHE A 668 5.86 47.19 -26.89
CA PHE A 668 4.69 48.07 -26.91
C PHE A 668 4.76 49.07 -28.06
N GLU A 669 5.90 49.74 -28.32
CA GLU A 669 6.09 50.68 -29.40
C GLU A 669 5.89 50.03 -30.78
N ALA A 670 6.42 48.81 -30.98
CA ALA A 670 6.19 48.04 -32.20
C ALA A 670 4.69 47.73 -32.41
N LEU A 671 3.98 47.40 -31.33
CA LEU A 671 2.53 47.13 -31.38
C LEU A 671 1.75 48.43 -31.65
N ALA A 672 2.13 49.57 -31.02
CA ALA A 672 1.52 50.86 -31.26
C ALA A 672 1.71 51.35 -32.70
N GLN A 673 2.86 51.09 -33.31
CA GLN A 673 3.10 51.34 -34.71
C GLN A 673 2.26 50.44 -35.64
N ALA A 674 2.10 49.18 -35.32
CA ALA A 674 1.34 48.23 -36.14
C ALA A 674 -0.18 48.45 -36.05
N ASN A 675 -0.68 48.86 -34.89
CA ASN A 675 -2.13 49.01 -34.60
C ASN A 675 -2.45 50.32 -33.92
N PRO A 676 -2.15 51.50 -34.53
CA PRO A 676 -2.20 52.81 -33.87
C PRO A 676 -3.61 53.18 -33.36
N GLN A 677 -4.65 52.80 -34.09
CA GLN A 677 -6.04 53.16 -33.80
C GLN A 677 -6.78 52.15 -32.91
N ALA A 678 -6.16 51.04 -32.59
CA ALA A 678 -6.76 50.06 -31.70
C ALA A 678 -6.84 50.60 -30.26
N SER A 679 -7.87 50.22 -29.52
CA SER A 679 -8.00 50.62 -28.09
C SER A 679 -6.94 49.92 -27.28
N ALA A 680 -6.10 50.68 -26.56
CA ALA A 680 -5.04 50.17 -25.71
C ALA A 680 -5.44 50.10 -24.24
N ALA A 681 -6.20 51.12 -23.77
CA ALA A 681 -6.63 51.16 -22.37
C ALA A 681 -7.97 51.85 -22.24
N VAL A 682 -8.79 51.39 -21.31
CA VAL A 682 -10.12 51.96 -20.97
C VAL A 682 -10.21 52.09 -19.46
N HIS A 683 -10.58 53.29 -18.99
CA HIS A 683 -10.89 53.55 -17.59
C HIS A 683 -12.12 54.42 -17.50
N ASP A 684 -13.17 53.93 -16.87
CA ASP A 684 -14.50 54.54 -16.84
C ASP A 684 -15.03 54.88 -18.26
N CYS A 685 -15.33 56.16 -18.52
CA CYS A 685 -15.80 56.63 -19.83
C CYS A 685 -14.65 57.07 -20.77
N ASN A 686 -13.39 56.98 -20.30
CA ASN A 686 -12.22 57.42 -21.06
C ASN A 686 -11.50 56.23 -21.69
N SER A 687 -11.05 56.38 -22.94
CA SER A 687 -10.23 55.40 -23.61
C SER A 687 -9.04 56.02 -24.30
N LEU A 688 -7.95 55.27 -24.42
CA LEU A 688 -6.80 55.61 -25.22
C LEU A 688 -6.54 54.56 -26.28
N THR A 689 -6.28 55.03 -27.49
CA THR A 689 -5.71 54.18 -28.55
C THR A 689 -4.22 53.90 -28.24
N TYR A 690 -3.64 52.89 -28.91
CA TYR A 690 -2.18 52.65 -28.77
C TYR A 690 -1.35 53.88 -29.18
N ALA A 691 -1.76 54.62 -30.22
CA ALA A 691 -1.07 55.81 -30.66
C ALA A 691 -1.14 56.89 -29.58
N GLU A 692 -2.31 57.16 -28.99
CA GLU A 692 -2.52 58.16 -27.94
C GLU A 692 -1.76 57.81 -26.66
N LEU A 693 -1.80 56.51 -26.23
CA LEU A 693 -1.06 56.07 -25.05
C LEU A 693 0.44 56.20 -25.28
N ASN A 694 0.96 55.83 -26.45
CA ASN A 694 2.36 56.00 -26.81
C ASN A 694 2.78 57.45 -26.82
N ALA A 695 1.96 58.36 -27.43
CA ALA A 695 2.26 59.76 -27.49
C ALA A 695 2.27 60.42 -26.10
N ARG A 696 1.29 60.11 -25.21
CA ARG A 696 1.25 60.61 -23.85
C ARG A 696 2.47 60.13 -23.07
N ALA A 697 2.81 58.82 -23.16
CA ALA A 697 3.99 58.25 -22.49
C ALA A 697 5.30 58.92 -22.97
N ASN A 698 5.43 59.19 -24.27
CA ASN A 698 6.63 59.88 -24.85
C ASN A 698 6.78 61.33 -24.35
N ARG A 699 5.68 62.08 -24.27
CA ARG A 699 5.71 63.44 -23.71
C ARG A 699 6.17 63.43 -22.25
N LEU A 700 5.59 62.54 -21.42
CA LEU A 700 6.01 62.44 -20.02
C LEU A 700 7.46 61.94 -19.90
N ALA A 701 7.88 60.96 -20.72
CA ALA A 701 9.26 60.48 -20.70
C ALA A 701 10.29 61.58 -21.02
N ARG A 702 9.97 62.42 -22.00
CA ARG A 702 10.86 63.59 -22.33
C ARG A 702 10.91 64.62 -21.20
N HIS A 703 9.78 64.84 -20.53
CA HIS A 703 9.75 65.68 -19.35
C HIS A 703 10.66 65.13 -18.25
N LEU A 704 10.52 63.80 -17.95
CA LEU A 704 11.35 63.11 -16.95
C LEU A 704 12.84 63.17 -17.29
N ALA A 705 13.22 62.92 -18.55
CA ALA A 705 14.60 63.10 -19.00
C ALA A 705 15.12 64.53 -18.86
N GLY A 706 14.26 65.52 -19.18
CA GLY A 706 14.56 66.93 -18.95
C GLY A 706 14.72 67.30 -17.49
N GLN A 707 14.07 66.61 -16.56
CA GLN A 707 14.25 66.71 -15.12
C GLN A 707 15.46 65.92 -14.58
N GLY A 708 16.26 65.31 -15.45
CA GLY A 708 17.52 64.68 -15.10
C GLY A 708 17.39 63.18 -14.77
N VAL A 709 16.25 62.51 -15.10
CA VAL A 709 16.12 61.04 -15.01
C VAL A 709 17.02 60.38 -16.04
N GLN A 710 17.93 59.55 -15.58
CA GLN A 710 18.94 58.84 -16.40
C GLN A 710 18.58 57.38 -16.52
N PRO A 711 19.11 56.62 -17.55
CA PRO A 711 18.98 55.18 -17.62
C PRO A 711 19.41 54.48 -16.34
N GLY A 712 18.57 53.60 -15.84
CA GLY A 712 18.77 52.81 -14.58
C GLY A 712 18.33 53.54 -13.30
N ASP A 713 17.94 54.83 -13.36
CA ASP A 713 17.37 55.55 -12.23
C ASP A 713 16.00 54.96 -11.82
N ARG A 714 15.68 55.07 -10.53
CA ARG A 714 14.42 54.58 -10.00
C ARG A 714 13.46 55.78 -9.87
N VAL A 715 12.22 55.54 -10.33
CA VAL A 715 11.12 56.51 -10.28
C VAL A 715 9.95 55.89 -9.55
N ALA A 716 9.62 56.38 -8.39
CA ALA A 716 8.47 55.94 -7.62
C ALA A 716 7.17 56.44 -8.29
N ILE A 717 6.13 55.65 -8.27
CA ILE A 717 4.80 55.96 -8.81
C ILE A 717 3.78 55.76 -7.69
N LEU A 718 3.11 56.81 -7.25
CA LEU A 718 2.06 56.81 -6.25
C LEU A 718 0.75 57.29 -6.89
N LEU A 719 0.05 56.47 -7.59
CA LEU A 719 -1.16 56.79 -8.33
C LEU A 719 -2.23 55.69 -8.11
N GLU A 720 -3.48 56.12 -8.06
CA GLU A 720 -4.60 55.16 -8.22
C GLU A 720 -4.61 54.57 -9.62
N ARG A 721 -5.37 53.47 -9.74
CA ARG A 721 -5.58 52.83 -11.05
C ARG A 721 -6.25 53.81 -11.98
N SER A 722 -5.52 54.20 -13.03
CA SER A 722 -5.95 55.23 -13.98
C SER A 722 -5.20 55.07 -15.30
N LEU A 723 -5.60 55.82 -16.33
CA LEU A 723 -4.83 55.96 -17.57
C LEU A 723 -3.46 56.58 -17.32
N GLU A 724 -3.37 57.51 -16.38
CA GLU A 724 -2.14 58.16 -15.94
C GLU A 724 -1.13 57.21 -15.33
N LEU A 725 -1.57 56.19 -14.62
CA LEU A 725 -0.70 55.14 -14.08
C LEU A 725 -0.01 54.36 -15.20
N LEU A 726 -0.75 53.95 -16.24
CA LEU A 726 -0.17 53.25 -17.40
C LEU A 726 0.77 54.15 -18.21
N VAL A 727 0.38 55.39 -18.41
CA VAL A 727 1.22 56.43 -19.07
C VAL A 727 2.53 56.61 -18.30
N SER A 728 2.47 56.70 -16.96
CA SER A 728 3.64 56.86 -16.09
C SER A 728 4.57 55.66 -16.14
N GLN A 729 4.04 54.43 -16.04
CA GLN A 729 4.85 53.20 -16.15
C GLN A 729 5.58 53.13 -17.49
N LEU A 730 4.89 53.35 -18.58
CA LEU A 730 5.49 53.38 -19.92
C LEU A 730 6.52 54.48 -20.07
N ALA A 731 6.23 55.69 -19.56
CA ALA A 731 7.14 56.82 -19.65
C ALA A 731 8.47 56.55 -18.92
N VAL A 732 8.42 56.00 -17.72
CA VAL A 732 9.63 55.58 -16.97
C VAL A 732 10.42 54.52 -17.74
N LEU A 733 9.79 53.50 -18.29
CA LEU A 733 10.46 52.51 -19.09
C LEU A 733 11.10 53.06 -20.35
N LYS A 734 10.46 54.04 -20.99
CA LYS A 734 10.98 54.72 -22.17
C LYS A 734 12.20 55.60 -21.89
N CYS A 735 12.37 56.06 -20.63
CA CYS A 735 13.61 56.69 -20.15
C CYS A 735 14.72 55.65 -19.86
N ALA A 736 14.55 54.41 -20.18
CA ALA A 736 15.40 53.29 -19.75
C ALA A 736 15.55 53.25 -18.20
N ALA A 737 14.60 53.77 -17.46
CA ALA A 737 14.57 53.85 -16.00
C ALA A 737 13.68 52.76 -15.40
N VAL A 738 13.69 52.64 -14.08
CA VAL A 738 13.02 51.57 -13.30
C VAL A 738 11.85 52.21 -12.53
N PHE A 739 10.63 51.71 -12.73
CA PHE A 739 9.51 52.19 -11.92
C PHE A 739 9.35 51.41 -10.61
N VAL A 740 8.94 52.10 -9.56
CA VAL A 740 8.69 51.56 -8.23
C VAL A 740 7.24 51.87 -7.87
N PRO A 741 6.29 50.95 -8.06
CA PRO A 741 4.90 51.19 -7.72
C PRO A 741 4.73 51.24 -6.20
N LEU A 742 4.01 52.23 -5.72
CA LEU A 742 3.65 52.45 -4.32
C LEU A 742 2.13 52.36 -4.19
N ASP A 743 1.67 51.72 -3.11
CA ASP A 743 0.25 51.68 -2.77
C ASP A 743 -0.14 52.98 -2.07
N ILE A 744 -1.15 53.67 -2.63
CA ILE A 744 -1.63 54.94 -2.06
C ILE A 744 -2.28 54.77 -0.68
N HIS A 745 -2.77 53.56 -0.38
CA HIS A 745 -3.39 53.25 0.91
C HIS A 745 -2.37 52.75 1.96
N ALA A 746 -1.12 52.57 1.57
CA ALA A 746 -0.08 52.18 2.52
C ALA A 746 0.24 53.35 3.50
N PRO A 747 0.59 53.07 4.75
CA PRO A 747 1.05 54.08 5.69
C PRO A 747 2.22 54.93 5.12
N LEU A 748 2.24 56.20 5.41
CA LEU A 748 3.29 57.13 4.91
C LEU A 748 4.71 56.64 5.23
N GLU A 749 4.93 56.14 6.44
CA GLU A 749 6.22 55.58 6.86
C GLU A 749 6.66 54.40 5.96
N ARG A 750 5.71 53.56 5.52
CA ARG A 750 5.99 52.48 4.61
C ARG A 750 6.29 52.95 3.19
N GLN A 751 5.56 53.94 2.71
CA GLN A 751 5.85 54.57 1.42
C GLN A 751 7.24 55.23 1.42
N GLN A 752 7.58 55.94 2.48
CA GLN A 752 8.89 56.58 2.66
C GLN A 752 10.02 55.54 2.68
N PHE A 753 9.85 54.47 3.47
CA PHE A 753 10.81 53.36 3.50
C PHE A 753 11.05 52.79 2.10
N MET A 754 9.98 52.53 1.31
CA MET A 754 10.12 51.95 -0.04
C MET A 754 10.81 52.93 -1.03
N ILE A 755 10.59 54.25 -0.88
CA ILE A 755 11.27 55.28 -1.67
C ILE A 755 12.77 55.32 -1.34
N GLU A 756 13.10 55.33 -0.05
CA GLU A 756 14.48 55.39 0.44
C GLU A 756 15.26 54.13 0.10
N ASP A 757 14.70 52.94 0.43
CA ASP A 757 15.31 51.63 0.19
C ASP A 757 15.52 51.35 -1.31
N SER A 758 14.57 51.75 -2.15
CA SER A 758 14.73 51.64 -3.60
C SER A 758 15.71 52.69 -4.16
N GLY A 759 15.98 53.79 -3.46
CA GLY A 759 16.75 54.91 -3.93
C GLY A 759 16.05 55.67 -5.08
N ALA A 760 14.73 55.76 -5.03
CA ALA A 760 13.97 56.49 -6.04
C ALA A 760 14.30 57.99 -6.03
N LYS A 761 14.66 58.52 -7.20
CA LYS A 761 15.05 59.94 -7.35
C LYS A 761 13.85 60.86 -7.50
N VAL A 762 12.78 60.40 -8.04
CA VAL A 762 11.57 61.16 -8.36
C VAL A 762 10.33 60.35 -7.99
N LEU A 763 9.32 61.03 -7.47
CA LEU A 763 7.99 60.49 -7.18
C LEU A 763 6.96 61.09 -8.14
N LEU A 764 6.33 60.27 -8.97
CA LEU A 764 5.17 60.68 -9.79
C LEU A 764 3.89 60.50 -9.00
N THR A 765 3.10 61.54 -8.88
CA THR A 765 1.83 61.50 -8.14
C THR A 765 0.86 62.61 -8.63
N LEU A 766 -0.25 62.79 -7.94
CA LEU A 766 -1.18 63.92 -8.15
C LEU A 766 -1.01 64.95 -7.05
N SER A 767 -1.31 66.28 -7.35
CA SER A 767 -1.21 67.35 -6.37
C SER A 767 -2.04 67.14 -5.11
N SER A 768 -3.10 66.33 -5.18
CA SER A 768 -3.98 65.97 -4.10
C SER A 768 -3.44 64.86 -3.18
N ALA A 769 -2.38 64.14 -3.58
CA ALA A 769 -1.85 63.03 -2.81
C ALA A 769 -1.04 63.49 -1.59
N SER A 770 -1.24 62.84 -0.44
CA SER A 770 -0.38 63.01 0.74
C SER A 770 0.87 62.16 0.55
N VAL A 771 2.03 62.80 0.63
CA VAL A 771 3.34 62.14 0.44
C VAL A 771 4.29 62.51 1.56
N ALA A 772 5.29 61.69 1.84
CA ALA A 772 6.33 61.94 2.80
C ALA A 772 7.26 63.07 2.33
N GLU A 773 7.76 63.87 3.25
CA GLU A 773 8.69 64.99 2.95
C GLU A 773 10.05 64.47 2.47
N GLY A 774 10.69 65.16 1.54
CA GLY A 774 12.11 64.96 1.17
C GLY A 774 12.35 64.25 -0.19
N THR A 775 11.35 63.77 -0.89
CA THR A 775 11.51 63.22 -2.25
C THR A 775 11.15 64.26 -3.33
N ALA A 776 11.93 64.35 -4.39
CA ALA A 776 11.59 65.17 -5.56
C ALA A 776 10.25 64.72 -6.14
N ARG A 777 9.20 65.55 -6.03
CA ARG A 777 7.82 65.24 -6.40
C ARG A 777 7.48 65.93 -7.73
N LEU A 778 6.81 65.16 -8.60
CA LEU A 778 6.23 65.70 -9.84
C LEU A 778 4.71 65.42 -9.83
N ASP A 779 3.92 66.46 -9.81
CA ASP A 779 2.46 66.42 -9.79
C ASP A 779 1.93 66.37 -11.25
N LEU A 780 1.47 65.22 -11.70
CA LEU A 780 1.09 64.99 -13.08
C LEU A 780 -0.06 65.90 -13.56
N ASP A 781 -0.96 66.28 -12.66
CA ASP A 781 -2.07 67.19 -12.90
C ASP A 781 -1.68 68.64 -13.07
N ARG A 782 -0.41 68.97 -12.80
CA ARG A 782 0.14 70.33 -12.91
C ARG A 782 1.24 70.49 -13.96
N LEU A 783 1.60 69.39 -14.66
CA LEU A 783 2.66 69.37 -15.63
C LEU A 783 2.23 70.01 -16.96
N GLU A 784 2.98 71.00 -17.45
CA GLU A 784 2.92 71.38 -18.84
C GLU A 784 3.93 70.55 -19.65
N LEU A 785 3.42 69.68 -20.48
CA LEU A 785 4.20 68.76 -21.30
C LEU A 785 4.42 69.33 -22.70
N ALA A 786 5.65 69.35 -23.18
CA ALA A 786 5.96 69.72 -24.54
C ALA A 786 5.28 68.82 -25.55
N ASP A 787 4.77 69.35 -26.66
CA ASP A 787 4.08 68.51 -27.68
C ASP A 787 5.07 67.75 -28.61
N ILE A 788 5.95 66.94 -28.02
CA ILE A 788 6.92 66.12 -28.73
C ILE A 788 6.58 64.66 -28.42
N SER A 789 5.96 63.97 -29.37
CA SER A 789 5.42 62.64 -29.19
C SER A 789 6.28 61.51 -29.82
N ALA A 790 7.45 61.82 -30.40
CA ALA A 790 8.37 60.82 -30.94
C ALA A 790 8.99 59.94 -29.84
N ASN A 791 9.25 58.65 -30.10
CA ASN A 791 9.95 57.76 -29.18
C ASN A 791 11.33 58.30 -28.81
N LEU A 792 11.85 57.93 -27.64
CA LEU A 792 13.17 58.35 -27.17
C LEU A 792 14.30 57.52 -27.75
N ASP A 793 14.01 56.27 -28.12
CA ASP A 793 14.93 55.29 -28.75
C ASP A 793 16.26 55.10 -27.97
N LEU A 794 16.17 55.07 -26.63
CA LEU A 794 17.31 54.87 -25.76
C LEU A 794 17.72 53.39 -25.78
N PRO A 795 19.02 53.07 -25.97
CA PRO A 795 19.48 51.72 -25.94
C PRO A 795 19.36 51.12 -24.55
N GLN A 796 18.69 49.94 -24.44
CA GLN A 796 18.54 49.25 -23.17
C GLN A 796 18.53 47.73 -23.41
N SER A 797 19.21 47.00 -22.54
CA SER A 797 19.17 45.52 -22.52
C SER A 797 17.87 45.01 -21.93
N ALA A 798 17.36 43.89 -22.40
CA ALA A 798 16.23 43.15 -21.80
C ALA A 798 16.57 42.63 -20.39
N GLU A 799 17.85 42.52 -20.06
CA GLU A 799 18.32 42.16 -18.71
C GLU A 799 18.23 43.33 -17.72
N ALA A 800 18.04 44.57 -18.22
CA ALA A 800 17.87 45.72 -17.35
C ALA A 800 16.56 45.57 -16.53
N VAL A 801 16.61 46.09 -15.31
CA VAL A 801 15.44 46.10 -14.41
C VAL A 801 14.36 47.00 -14.98
N ALA A 802 13.16 46.50 -15.11
CA ALA A 802 11.98 47.26 -15.55
C ALA A 802 11.24 47.89 -14.35
N TYR A 803 11.08 47.10 -13.27
CA TYR A 803 10.45 47.62 -12.07
C TYR A 803 10.96 46.94 -10.79
N ILE A 804 10.67 47.54 -9.65
CA ILE A 804 10.91 46.97 -8.31
C ILE A 804 9.56 46.82 -7.62
N MET A 805 9.22 45.59 -7.27
CA MET A 805 7.99 45.26 -6.54
C MET A 805 8.31 44.89 -5.11
N TYR A 806 7.69 45.57 -4.16
CA TYR A 806 7.86 45.23 -2.74
C TYR A 806 6.89 44.18 -2.28
N THR A 807 7.43 43.16 -1.63
CA THR A 807 6.66 42.08 -1.04
C THR A 807 6.76 42.10 0.49
N SER A 808 5.75 41.57 1.20
CA SER A 808 5.82 41.38 2.65
C SER A 808 6.88 40.33 2.97
N GLY A 809 8.00 40.72 3.56
CA GLY A 809 9.04 39.84 4.02
C GLY A 809 8.59 39.04 5.25
N SER A 810 9.04 37.78 5.40
CA SER A 810 8.79 36.92 6.57
C SER A 810 9.32 37.54 7.89
N THR A 811 10.18 38.54 7.80
CA THR A 811 10.75 39.31 8.93
C THR A 811 9.98 40.60 9.26
N GLY A 812 8.86 40.87 8.60
CA GLY A 812 8.05 42.09 8.77
C GLY A 812 8.53 43.29 7.95
N THR A 813 9.79 43.33 7.52
CA THR A 813 10.31 44.42 6.68
C THR A 813 10.06 44.13 5.20
N PRO A 814 9.46 45.03 4.42
CA PRO A 814 9.25 44.87 2.99
C PRO A 814 10.58 44.67 2.24
N LYS A 815 10.58 43.74 1.26
CA LYS A 815 11.73 43.47 0.40
C LYS A 815 11.42 43.80 -1.05
N GLY A 816 12.27 44.59 -1.71
CA GLY A 816 12.13 44.95 -3.10
C GLY A 816 12.68 43.88 -4.03
N VAL A 817 11.83 43.33 -4.93
CA VAL A 817 12.19 42.39 -5.95
C VAL A 817 12.45 43.13 -7.26
N LEU A 818 13.66 43.01 -7.81
CA LEU A 818 14.07 43.62 -9.09
C LEU A 818 13.65 42.70 -10.23
N VAL A 819 12.76 43.18 -11.10
CA VAL A 819 12.21 42.41 -12.23
C VAL A 819 12.74 42.97 -13.55
N PRO A 820 13.53 42.17 -14.32
CA PRO A 820 14.03 42.60 -15.61
C PRO A 820 12.95 42.51 -16.71
N HIS A 821 13.10 43.26 -17.79
CA HIS A 821 12.21 43.25 -18.95
C HIS A 821 11.99 41.83 -19.48
N ARG A 822 13.03 41.02 -19.59
CA ARG A 822 13.01 39.66 -20.09
C ARG A 822 12.07 38.77 -19.26
N ALA A 823 12.00 38.95 -17.95
CA ALA A 823 11.13 38.18 -17.08
C ALA A 823 9.65 38.49 -17.34
N ILE A 824 9.32 39.75 -17.61
CA ILE A 824 7.96 40.17 -18.02
C ILE A 824 7.60 39.52 -19.36
N ASN A 825 8.50 39.63 -20.35
CA ASN A 825 8.27 39.02 -21.68
C ASN A 825 8.05 37.50 -21.59
N ARG A 826 8.81 36.80 -20.75
CA ARG A 826 8.65 35.36 -20.49
C ARG A 826 7.30 35.06 -19.85
N LEU A 827 6.81 35.93 -18.97
CA LEU A 827 5.55 35.73 -18.28
C LEU A 827 4.33 35.89 -19.20
N VAL A 828 4.38 36.82 -20.16
CA VAL A 828 3.20 37.20 -20.95
C VAL A 828 3.21 36.67 -22.37
N ILE A 829 4.34 36.25 -22.94
CA ILE A 829 4.44 35.81 -24.33
C ILE A 829 4.81 34.33 -24.41
N ASN A 830 3.99 33.56 -25.12
CA ASN A 830 4.17 32.09 -25.24
C ASN A 830 4.35 31.39 -23.88
N ASN A 831 3.62 31.83 -22.89
CA ASN A 831 3.77 31.37 -21.51
C ASN A 831 3.28 29.93 -21.28
N GLY A 832 2.37 29.42 -22.12
CA GLY A 832 1.81 28.06 -22.06
C GLY A 832 0.65 27.89 -21.08
N TYR A 833 0.27 28.92 -20.32
CA TYR A 833 -0.87 28.88 -19.38
C TYR A 833 -2.06 29.72 -19.84
N ALA A 834 -1.87 30.65 -20.80
CA ALA A 834 -2.92 31.47 -21.35
C ALA A 834 -2.62 31.83 -22.84
N ASP A 835 -3.64 31.74 -23.69
CA ASP A 835 -3.56 32.14 -25.08
C ASP A 835 -4.14 33.55 -25.23
N PHE A 836 -3.27 34.57 -25.12
CA PHE A 836 -3.64 35.97 -25.31
C PHE A 836 -3.78 36.31 -26.80
N ASN A 837 -4.88 36.95 -27.16
CA ASN A 837 -5.15 37.37 -28.52
C ASN A 837 -5.70 38.81 -28.58
N ALA A 838 -5.83 39.36 -29.80
CA ALA A 838 -6.22 40.74 -30.02
C ALA A 838 -7.68 41.09 -29.55
N ARG A 839 -8.50 40.07 -29.19
CA ARG A 839 -9.89 40.31 -28.70
C ARG A 839 -9.96 40.35 -27.19
N ASP A 840 -8.89 39.89 -26.51
CA ASP A 840 -8.89 39.81 -25.05
C ASP A 840 -8.84 41.21 -24.41
N ARG A 841 -9.50 41.32 -23.29
CA ARG A 841 -9.47 42.50 -22.43
C ARG A 841 -8.99 42.04 -21.05
N VAL A 842 -7.87 42.57 -20.63
CA VAL A 842 -7.25 42.24 -19.34
C VAL A 842 -7.65 43.28 -18.31
N ALA A 843 -8.29 42.84 -17.22
CA ALA A 843 -8.63 43.75 -16.13
C ALA A 843 -7.35 44.09 -15.34
N PHE A 844 -7.13 45.38 -15.13
CA PHE A 844 -6.06 45.89 -14.26
C PHE A 844 -6.58 45.94 -12.82
N ALA A 845 -6.71 44.76 -12.20
CA ALA A 845 -7.38 44.59 -10.91
C ALA A 845 -6.42 44.29 -9.74
N SER A 846 -5.14 43.98 -9.99
CA SER A 846 -4.15 43.74 -8.94
C SER A 846 -3.72 45.03 -8.25
N ASN A 847 -3.56 44.98 -6.93
CA ASN A 847 -3.00 46.10 -6.13
C ASN A 847 -1.53 46.29 -6.41
#